data_3130d2b214d388a899fafc2214043fc7
#
_entry.id   3130d2b214d388a899fafc2214043fc7
#
_cell.length_a   1.000
_cell.length_b   1.000
_cell.length_c   1.000
_cell.angle_alpha   90.00
_cell.angle_beta   90.00
_cell.angle_gamma   90.00
#
_symmetry.space_group_name_H-M   'P 1'
#
loop_
_entity.id
_entity.type
_entity.pdbx_description
1 polymer ?
#
loop_
_entity_poly.entity_id
_entity_poly.type
_entity_poly.pdbx_seq_one_letter_code
_entity_poly.pdbx_strand_id
1 'polypeptide(L)'
;MKIKSSVKNLLCGAAFTLPACFALSATSAFAAQNVIEIDDTHPGIVINTQNMMGADLAIWNPPSRYYDMTPALVDGGYTIFRFPNGSLSNDYHWNGAGKYDSTGLWTPSEESWAPGFLGETIYRGTTKDNYGFIRRSHLADNNMETMWWGEILDPKDPPWIVIEFPEKKDLDSIIIDWGNLRPKSFDLSYWTEDYADYPGVHQHAENKLKRWGTVKVTGNQTKYKFPTTRARYVAVKFKTTDLPSKGVQIREMKLFSGSDDLLAGNDYKFFAMSTRNGDKPRTDWTNIKWHFEEFMTYINQLPKLVNGQKAQAVICVNAGTGTSKEAAAWVKYANKVKKYNIKQWQIGNELDGEWEESGPLSARHYAARFIEYARAMKAVDPSIILHGPLFSTHKMLQKGAGLNDGKYWMAEFLRIVGEAEKADGKRYLDVVDLHTYPYWAPENLNAKDMLKASLEVAQNADTLNAWMNKYLEGKRRVFLSEFSTSVQGTQVWMDYPQAAGMANIFAQYAVRFGDRFQALPWDAFGDIFEGPDHTWGVISLSALVKNGSWNRWASLEPTAEYYGVYMAFKRFLESGYAVVPVKSTTADVVPYAICKGTSCNTLLINLTDNKQIVQIDRKSDKKKSNASRIEVDVFGADQFKWIGDQRNAYPYPKMGPSGRRLEGKNTDIEVPPFGTVVVRMNPPTKANNAPEALAIALEKKVMTAGDTLDLFMTAVQDGGELASADIQIDKWEKKNLTIHATPDDGKWNSSIESFHVQVPVTDKVIKGAQELKITLTGKNKKKTTFKVPFRIRGAYRTTSVMQNFDNGLDNVSWFPVVNGDNATSMDAKIINGNPPLGGYIRHDFIVEQPPELGWPNYSGAYYAVPEEVKKSVGIVFDYATTHNNPKGYHELQIMSSQVEDYDEFMIRLKNTRGNWVRDTLIWENMKQEGWGKTIPQLDPTKIKNFAFRARHSGKGYISIDNIYLLGEDGKEVPMPKGLRRLR
;
A
#
# COMPACT_ATOMS: atom_id res chain seq x y z
N MET A 1 41.51 11.08 -33.93
CA MET A 1 42.80 11.79 -33.93
C MET A 1 43.39 11.75 -32.55
N LYS A 2 44.53 11.08 -32.42
CA LYS A 2 45.29 10.80 -31.17
C LYS A 2 45.94 12.07 -30.63
N ILE A 3 46.18 12.11 -29.31
CA ILE A 3 47.48 12.37 -28.63
C ILE A 3 47.14 12.40 -27.12
N LYS A 4 47.43 11.43 -26.34
CA LYS A 4 48.58 10.98 -25.48
C LYS A 4 49.15 12.09 -24.59
N SER A 5 48.98 11.96 -23.29
CA SER A 5 49.85 11.52 -22.18
C SER A 5 50.95 12.51 -21.76
N SER A 6 51.15 12.78 -20.48
CA SER A 6 52.01 11.98 -19.59
C SER A 6 52.26 12.65 -18.22
N VAL A 7 52.43 11.79 -17.26
CA VAL A 7 52.80 11.96 -15.85
C VAL A 7 54.20 12.53 -15.69
N LYS A 8 54.48 13.28 -14.59
CA LYS A 8 55.59 12.98 -13.67
C LYS A 8 55.61 13.83 -12.41
N ASN A 9 55.78 13.11 -11.32
CA ASN A 9 56.11 13.57 -9.98
C ASN A 9 57.39 14.43 -9.91
N LEU A 10 57.46 15.27 -8.87
CA LEU A 10 58.67 15.38 -8.03
C LEU A 10 58.35 15.99 -6.66
N LEU A 11 58.85 15.34 -5.63
CA LEU A 11 58.95 15.70 -4.23
C LEU A 11 60.08 16.69 -3.93
N CYS A 12 60.02 17.27 -2.73
CA CYS A 12 61.05 17.98 -1.91
C CYS A 12 60.83 19.50 -1.89
N GLY A 13 60.71 20.16 -0.74
CA GLY A 13 61.19 20.03 0.61
C GLY A 13 61.40 21.42 1.19
N ALA A 14 60.88 21.62 2.40
CA ALA A 14 61.28 22.53 3.45
C ALA A 14 61.76 23.98 3.19
N ALA A 15 61.11 24.97 3.84
CA ALA A 15 61.66 25.69 4.96
C ALA A 15 60.95 27.07 5.17
N PHE A 16 60.72 27.35 6.41
CA PHE A 16 60.24 28.51 7.08
C PHE A 16 60.55 29.90 6.47
N THR A 17 59.54 30.76 6.47
CA THR A 17 59.62 32.13 7.02
C THR A 17 58.22 32.75 7.19
N LEU A 18 57.83 33.09 8.40
CA LEU A 18 56.85 34.13 8.69
C LEU A 18 57.40 35.47 8.34
N PRO A 19 56.56 36.40 7.78
CA PRO A 19 56.05 37.45 8.69
C PRO A 19 54.70 38.04 8.34
N ALA A 20 54.21 38.81 9.30
CA ALA A 20 53.29 39.94 9.25
C ALA A 20 51.78 39.64 9.24
N CYS A 21 51.22 39.85 10.41
CA CYS A 21 49.83 40.16 10.67
C CYS A 21 49.27 41.25 9.74
N PHE A 22 48.33 40.82 8.88
CA PHE A 22 47.27 41.72 8.48
C PHE A 22 45.98 41.19 9.14
N ALA A 23 45.52 41.89 10.17
CA ALA A 23 44.18 41.78 10.69
C ALA A 23 43.22 42.25 9.61
N LEU A 24 42.76 41.27 8.77
CA LEU A 24 41.49 41.46 8.10
C LEU A 24 40.43 41.20 9.16
N SER A 25 39.77 42.25 9.60
CA SER A 25 38.48 42.23 10.22
C SER A 25 37.53 41.49 9.27
N ALA A 26 37.37 40.18 9.44
CA ALA A 26 36.23 39.47 8.89
C ALA A 26 35.02 40.06 9.57
N THR A 27 34.40 41.05 8.95
CA THR A 27 32.97 41.28 9.15
C THR A 27 32.29 39.99 8.79
N SER A 28 31.98 39.17 9.78
CA SER A 28 31.01 38.12 9.63
C SER A 28 29.75 38.81 9.12
N ALA A 29 29.50 38.71 7.82
CA ALA A 29 28.17 38.96 7.30
C ALA A 29 27.25 37.99 8.10
N PHE A 30 26.49 38.51 9.04
CA PHE A 30 25.39 37.79 9.64
C PHE A 30 24.52 37.41 8.45
N ALA A 31 24.54 36.14 8.08
CA ALA A 31 23.56 35.60 7.18
C ALA A 31 22.19 35.97 7.76
N ALA A 32 21.34 36.58 6.97
CA ALA A 32 20.02 36.99 7.40
C ALA A 32 19.36 35.76 8.03
N GLN A 33 19.02 35.87 9.29
CA GLN A 33 18.45 34.76 10.06
C GLN A 33 17.07 34.46 9.47
N ASN A 34 16.80 33.21 9.13
CA ASN A 34 15.49 32.79 8.62
C ASN A 34 14.46 32.89 9.72
N VAL A 35 13.34 33.55 9.47
CA VAL A 35 12.27 33.76 10.45
C VAL A 35 10.95 33.20 9.95
N ILE A 36 10.25 32.56 10.86
CA ILE A 36 8.85 32.14 10.68
C ILE A 36 7.99 33.14 11.44
N GLU A 37 7.30 33.99 10.69
CA GLU A 37 6.43 35.04 11.24
C GLU A 37 5.01 34.54 11.41
N ILE A 38 4.49 34.49 12.65
CA ILE A 38 3.13 34.06 12.97
C ILE A 38 2.26 35.26 13.34
N ASP A 39 1.18 35.46 12.59
CA ASP A 39 0.17 36.46 12.92
C ASP A 39 -0.98 35.87 13.73
N ASP A 40 -0.75 35.65 15.01
CA ASP A 40 -1.73 35.11 15.95
C ASP A 40 -2.82 36.11 16.38
N THR A 41 -2.79 37.32 15.82
CA THR A 41 -3.83 38.36 16.04
C THR A 41 -5.02 38.21 15.08
N HIS A 42 -4.90 37.37 14.05
CA HIS A 42 -5.94 37.13 13.05
C HIS A 42 -6.32 35.64 13.00
N PRO A 43 -7.05 35.14 14.00
CA PRO A 43 -7.48 33.75 14.01
C PRO A 43 -8.51 33.46 12.90
N GLY A 44 -8.29 32.37 12.17
CA GLY A 44 -9.15 31.87 11.12
C GLY A 44 -10.01 30.69 11.54
N ILE A 45 -10.02 29.63 10.76
CA ILE A 45 -10.82 28.42 10.98
C ILE A 45 -10.34 27.71 12.25
N VAL A 46 -11.30 27.25 13.07
CA VAL A 46 -11.02 26.45 14.27
C VAL A 46 -10.89 24.97 13.89
N ILE A 47 -9.86 24.33 14.43
CA ILE A 47 -9.58 22.91 14.25
C ILE A 47 -10.47 22.07 15.17
N ASN A 48 -10.99 20.95 14.66
CA ASN A 48 -11.57 19.88 15.45
C ASN A 48 -10.99 18.54 14.95
N THR A 49 -10.18 17.90 15.77
CA THR A 49 -9.51 16.64 15.42
C THR A 49 -10.38 15.41 15.60
N GLN A 50 -11.59 15.55 16.14
CA GLN A 50 -12.48 14.43 16.37
C GLN A 50 -12.95 13.83 15.04
N ASN A 51 -12.73 12.52 14.85
CA ASN A 51 -13.10 11.81 13.61
C ASN A 51 -12.53 12.47 12.34
N MET A 52 -11.30 12.94 12.41
CA MET A 52 -10.60 13.54 11.28
C MET A 52 -9.75 12.53 10.53
N MET A 53 -9.23 11.52 11.22
CA MET A 53 -8.27 10.55 10.69
C MET A 53 -8.84 9.14 10.67
N GLY A 54 -8.51 8.40 9.63
CA GLY A 54 -8.84 7.00 9.51
C GLY A 54 -7.85 6.23 8.63
N ALA A 55 -8.22 5.02 8.25
CA ALA A 55 -7.40 4.14 7.42
C ALA A 55 -8.27 3.35 6.43
N ASP A 56 -7.71 3.06 5.29
CA ASP A 56 -8.27 2.13 4.33
C ASP A 56 -7.98 0.69 4.76
N LEU A 57 -9.01 -0.15 4.79
CA LEU A 57 -8.90 -1.56 5.16
C LEU A 57 -9.17 -2.42 3.93
N ALA A 58 -8.11 -2.79 3.24
CA ALA A 58 -8.21 -3.53 1.99
C ALA A 58 -8.73 -4.97 2.18
N ILE A 59 -9.71 -5.36 1.37
CA ILE A 59 -10.34 -6.68 1.47
C ILE A 59 -9.44 -7.85 1.08
N TRP A 60 -8.31 -7.58 0.41
CA TRP A 60 -7.29 -8.59 0.08
C TRP A 60 -6.35 -8.92 1.22
N ASN A 61 -6.40 -8.16 2.30
CA ASN A 61 -5.58 -8.40 3.48
C ASN A 61 -6.34 -9.20 4.53
N PRO A 62 -5.72 -10.22 5.18
CA PRO A 62 -6.41 -11.02 6.19
C PRO A 62 -6.89 -10.17 7.37
N PRO A 63 -8.12 -10.37 7.88
CA PRO A 63 -8.62 -9.63 9.05
C PRO A 63 -7.72 -9.69 10.27
N SER A 64 -7.02 -10.82 10.47
CA SER A 64 -6.07 -11.00 11.58
C SER A 64 -4.98 -9.93 11.60
N ARG A 65 -4.53 -9.45 10.44
CA ARG A 65 -3.52 -8.39 10.35
C ARG A 65 -4.01 -7.07 10.89
N TYR A 66 -5.26 -6.74 10.62
CA TYR A 66 -5.84 -5.51 11.15
C TYR A 66 -6.02 -5.57 12.66
N TYR A 67 -6.32 -6.74 13.23
CA TYR A 67 -6.34 -6.91 14.68
C TYR A 67 -4.95 -6.71 15.29
N ASP A 68 -3.92 -7.25 14.67
CA ASP A 68 -2.54 -7.08 15.13
C ASP A 68 -2.06 -5.63 15.05
N MET A 69 -2.51 -4.88 14.03
CA MET A 69 -2.17 -3.48 13.82
C MET A 69 -3.03 -2.50 14.64
N THR A 70 -4.16 -2.95 15.14
CA THR A 70 -5.13 -2.08 15.82
C THR A 70 -4.49 -1.19 16.90
N PRO A 71 -3.58 -1.68 17.75
CA PRO A 71 -2.94 -0.80 18.73
C PRO A 71 -2.23 0.41 18.10
N ALA A 72 -1.44 0.21 17.04
CA ALA A 72 -0.73 1.31 16.38
C ALA A 72 -1.69 2.30 15.70
N LEU A 73 -2.78 1.82 15.08
CA LEU A 73 -3.79 2.68 14.48
C LEU A 73 -4.53 3.49 15.56
N VAL A 74 -4.85 2.86 16.68
CA VAL A 74 -5.51 3.53 17.82
C VAL A 74 -4.61 4.61 18.41
N ASP A 75 -3.35 4.31 18.65
CA ASP A 75 -2.36 5.25 19.18
C ASP A 75 -2.13 6.42 18.21
N GLY A 76 -2.19 6.15 16.92
CA GLY A 76 -2.21 7.15 15.85
C GLY A 76 -3.48 8.00 15.77
N GLY A 77 -4.56 7.61 16.49
CA GLY A 77 -5.83 8.32 16.50
C GLY A 77 -6.75 8.01 15.31
N TYR A 78 -6.55 6.86 14.66
CA TYR A 78 -7.38 6.43 13.53
C TYR A 78 -8.73 5.93 14.02
N THR A 79 -9.80 6.57 13.58
CA THR A 79 -11.18 6.27 14.03
C THR A 79 -12.16 6.05 12.89
N ILE A 80 -11.75 6.27 11.65
CA ILE A 80 -12.55 6.10 10.44
C ILE A 80 -11.95 4.97 9.63
N PHE A 81 -12.77 4.02 9.18
CA PHE A 81 -12.31 2.87 8.41
C PHE A 81 -13.15 2.69 7.16
N ARG A 82 -12.49 2.65 6.01
CA ARG A 82 -13.11 2.52 4.69
C ARG A 82 -13.07 1.08 4.21
N PHE A 83 -14.14 0.64 3.54
CA PHE A 83 -14.32 -0.70 2.98
C PHE A 83 -15.22 -0.63 1.73
N PRO A 84 -15.06 -1.47 0.70
CA PRO A 84 -14.06 -2.54 0.52
C PRO A 84 -12.69 -2.06 0.09
N ASN A 85 -12.56 -0.82 -0.34
CA ASN A 85 -11.31 -0.14 -0.65
C ASN A 85 -10.88 -0.17 -2.13
N GLY A 86 -10.31 0.95 -2.59
CA GLY A 86 -9.73 1.12 -3.91
C GLY A 86 -10.63 0.73 -5.09
N SER A 87 -10.01 0.38 -6.19
CA SER A 87 -10.66 -0.05 -7.44
C SER A 87 -11.64 -1.21 -7.27
N LEU A 88 -11.39 -2.09 -6.28
CA LEU A 88 -12.30 -3.19 -5.95
C LEU A 88 -13.70 -2.73 -5.59
N SER A 89 -13.86 -1.50 -5.10
CA SER A 89 -15.17 -0.96 -4.79
C SER A 89 -16.10 -0.89 -5.99
N ASN A 90 -15.55 -0.75 -7.21
CA ASN A 90 -16.33 -0.68 -8.45
C ASN A 90 -16.83 -2.03 -8.96
N ASP A 91 -16.40 -3.09 -8.28
CA ASP A 91 -16.68 -4.46 -8.70
C ASP A 91 -17.24 -5.33 -7.58
N TYR A 92 -17.10 -4.90 -6.34
CA TYR A 92 -17.53 -5.63 -5.18
C TYR A 92 -19.05 -5.62 -5.04
N HIS A 93 -19.67 -6.79 -5.17
CA HIS A 93 -21.07 -6.99 -4.87
C HIS A 93 -21.23 -7.54 -3.45
N TRP A 94 -21.78 -6.73 -2.58
CA TRP A 94 -21.74 -6.93 -1.13
C TRP A 94 -22.38 -8.22 -0.62
N ASN A 95 -23.27 -8.84 -1.36
CA ASN A 95 -23.93 -10.10 -1.01
C ASN A 95 -23.98 -11.11 -2.17
N GLY A 96 -23.07 -10.99 -3.12
CA GLY A 96 -22.82 -12.00 -4.15
C GLY A 96 -23.98 -12.26 -5.10
N ALA A 97 -24.17 -13.54 -5.45
CA ALA A 97 -25.10 -14.01 -6.45
C ALA A 97 -26.57 -13.97 -5.99
N GLY A 98 -27.12 -12.80 -5.80
CA GLY A 98 -28.54 -12.62 -5.50
C GLY A 98 -29.36 -12.15 -6.69
N LYS A 99 -30.56 -11.75 -6.43
CA LYS A 99 -31.47 -11.15 -7.40
C LYS A 99 -32.29 -10.05 -6.76
N TYR A 100 -32.80 -9.13 -7.59
CA TYR A 100 -33.80 -8.17 -7.13
C TYR A 100 -35.18 -8.84 -7.07
N ASP A 101 -35.89 -8.68 -5.95
CA ASP A 101 -37.29 -9.08 -5.85
C ASP A 101 -38.24 -8.09 -6.56
N SER A 102 -39.53 -8.39 -6.57
CA SER A 102 -40.53 -7.53 -7.20
C SER A 102 -40.63 -6.13 -6.59
N THR A 103 -40.13 -5.95 -5.38
CA THR A 103 -40.07 -4.63 -4.70
C THR A 103 -38.81 -3.84 -5.02
N GLY A 104 -37.88 -4.43 -5.83
CA GLY A 104 -36.60 -3.85 -6.15
C GLY A 104 -35.55 -3.99 -5.02
N LEU A 105 -35.79 -4.87 -4.08
CA LEU A 105 -34.83 -5.20 -3.03
C LEU A 105 -33.94 -6.34 -3.48
N TRP A 106 -32.65 -6.21 -3.26
CA TRP A 106 -31.70 -7.28 -3.48
C TRP A 106 -31.90 -8.43 -2.50
N THR A 107 -32.10 -9.63 -3.02
CA THR A 107 -32.22 -10.85 -2.22
C THR A 107 -31.02 -11.72 -2.46
N PRO A 108 -30.17 -11.99 -1.45
CA PRO A 108 -29.02 -12.87 -1.60
C PRO A 108 -29.46 -14.31 -1.87
N SER A 109 -28.67 -15.07 -2.64
CA SER A 109 -28.76 -16.53 -2.67
C SER A 109 -28.06 -17.10 -1.43
N GLU A 110 -28.31 -18.37 -1.11
CA GLU A 110 -27.61 -19.03 -0.02
C GLU A 110 -26.09 -19.03 -0.26
N GLU A 111 -25.67 -19.21 -1.50
CA GLU A 111 -24.28 -19.17 -1.91
C GLU A 111 -23.63 -17.79 -1.69
N SER A 112 -24.41 -16.71 -1.73
CA SER A 112 -23.92 -15.36 -1.50
C SER A 112 -23.35 -15.12 -0.10
N TRP A 113 -23.70 -15.97 0.83
CA TRP A 113 -23.24 -15.86 2.21
C TRP A 113 -22.01 -16.72 2.51
N ALA A 114 -21.57 -17.52 1.55
CA ALA A 114 -20.39 -18.33 1.71
C ALA A 114 -19.14 -17.44 1.80
N PRO A 115 -18.27 -17.59 2.81
CA PRO A 115 -17.02 -16.86 2.89
C PRO A 115 -16.17 -17.09 1.64
N GLY A 116 -15.58 -16.06 1.11
CA GLY A 116 -14.77 -16.12 -0.10
C GLY A 116 -15.55 -16.12 -1.41
N PHE A 117 -16.85 -16.30 -1.36
CA PHE A 117 -17.68 -16.38 -2.55
C PHE A 117 -17.78 -15.04 -3.30
N LEU A 118 -17.95 -13.93 -2.58
CA LEU A 118 -18.31 -12.67 -3.19
C LEU A 118 -17.28 -12.17 -4.22
N GLY A 119 -16.07 -12.00 -3.86
CA GLY A 119 -15.08 -11.45 -4.79
C GLY A 119 -14.64 -12.42 -5.87
N GLU A 120 -14.42 -13.67 -5.50
CA GLU A 120 -13.95 -14.68 -6.45
C GLU A 120 -14.90 -14.91 -7.60
N THR A 121 -16.19 -14.98 -7.29
CA THR A 121 -17.18 -15.27 -8.30
C THR A 121 -17.40 -14.15 -9.29
N ILE A 122 -17.26 -12.93 -8.87
CA ILE A 122 -17.54 -11.77 -9.73
C ILE A 122 -16.46 -11.56 -10.77
N TYR A 123 -15.24 -11.75 -10.35
CA TYR A 123 -14.13 -11.39 -11.19
C TYR A 123 -13.65 -12.44 -12.13
N ARG A 124 -13.73 -13.65 -11.75
CA ARG A 124 -12.98 -14.65 -12.46
C ARG A 124 -13.66 -15.22 -13.64
N GLY A 125 -14.96 -15.11 -13.69
CA GLY A 125 -15.70 -15.89 -14.67
C GLY A 125 -15.25 -17.35 -14.67
N THR A 126 -14.73 -17.85 -13.54
CA THR A 126 -14.13 -19.19 -13.45
C THR A 126 -15.13 -20.25 -13.03
N THR A 127 -16.27 -19.85 -12.51
CA THR A 127 -17.36 -20.75 -12.14
C THR A 127 -18.64 -20.38 -12.83
N LYS A 128 -19.59 -21.31 -12.92
CA LYS A 128 -20.90 -21.06 -13.54
C LYS A 128 -21.63 -19.87 -12.90
N ASP A 129 -21.38 -19.64 -11.65
CA ASP A 129 -22.10 -18.66 -10.83
C ASP A 129 -21.62 -17.23 -11.03
N ASN A 130 -20.43 -17.06 -11.57
CA ASN A 130 -19.82 -15.76 -11.83
C ASN A 130 -20.50 -14.96 -12.90
N TYR A 131 -21.17 -15.62 -13.76
CA TYR A 131 -21.76 -14.99 -14.93
C TYR A 131 -22.88 -14.02 -14.63
N GLY A 132 -23.56 -14.21 -13.52
CA GLY A 132 -24.73 -13.43 -13.18
C GLY A 132 -24.45 -11.95 -12.86
N PHE A 133 -23.21 -11.61 -12.61
CA PHE A 133 -22.85 -10.28 -12.11
C PHE A 133 -22.28 -9.35 -13.16
N ILE A 134 -21.61 -9.86 -14.17
CA ILE A 134 -21.14 -9.08 -15.32
C ILE A 134 -22.32 -8.82 -16.25
N ARG A 135 -23.36 -8.15 -15.74
CA ARG A 135 -24.59 -8.01 -16.46
C ARG A 135 -24.65 -6.82 -17.38
N ARG A 136 -23.96 -5.76 -16.98
CA ARG A 136 -23.93 -4.50 -17.70
C ARG A 136 -22.54 -3.93 -17.60
N SER A 137 -21.63 -4.57 -18.27
CA SER A 137 -20.51 -3.76 -18.72
C SER A 137 -21.10 -2.60 -19.53
N HIS A 138 -20.39 -1.50 -19.61
CA HIS A 138 -20.76 -0.38 -20.47
C HIS A 138 -20.98 -0.75 -21.94
N LEU A 139 -20.96 -2.04 -22.22
CA LEU A 139 -21.22 -2.58 -23.56
C LEU A 139 -22.69 -2.49 -23.96
N ALA A 140 -23.61 -2.64 -23.00
CA ALA A 140 -25.05 -2.71 -23.28
C ALA A 140 -25.86 -2.21 -22.07
N ASP A 141 -25.50 -1.05 -21.53
CA ASP A 141 -26.17 -0.41 -20.39
C ASP A 141 -27.23 0.62 -20.80
N ASN A 142 -27.49 0.72 -22.09
CA ASN A 142 -28.38 1.70 -22.72
C ASN A 142 -27.99 3.14 -22.43
N ASN A 143 -26.68 3.40 -22.27
CA ASN A 143 -26.14 4.72 -22.01
C ASN A 143 -25.01 5.03 -23.00
N MET A 144 -25.29 5.85 -24.01
CA MET A 144 -24.35 6.24 -25.06
C MET A 144 -23.13 7.02 -24.56
N GLU A 145 -23.10 7.34 -23.30
CA GLU A 145 -22.04 8.15 -22.73
C GLU A 145 -21.03 7.31 -21.95
N THR A 146 -21.41 6.12 -21.54
CA THR A 146 -20.46 5.10 -21.07
C THR A 146 -19.80 4.41 -22.26
N MET A 147 -18.73 3.67 -22.02
CA MET A 147 -18.12 2.86 -23.05
C MET A 147 -17.36 1.68 -22.45
N TRP A 148 -17.41 0.58 -23.14
CA TRP A 148 -16.49 -0.52 -22.94
C TRP A 148 -15.19 -0.25 -23.73
N TRP A 149 -14.05 -0.50 -23.12
CA TRP A 149 -12.74 -0.32 -23.75
C TRP A 149 -11.94 -1.62 -23.71
N GLY A 150 -11.80 -2.26 -24.88
CA GLY A 150 -10.92 -3.39 -25.11
C GLY A 150 -9.51 -2.92 -25.46
N GLU A 151 -8.57 -3.01 -24.53
CA GLU A 151 -7.17 -2.62 -24.72
C GLU A 151 -6.37 -3.75 -25.36
N ILE A 152 -5.41 -3.43 -26.21
CA ILE A 152 -4.45 -4.41 -26.73
C ILE A 152 -3.33 -4.56 -25.71
N LEU A 153 -3.41 -5.59 -24.90
CA LEU A 153 -2.36 -5.95 -23.93
C LEU A 153 -1.26 -6.78 -24.59
N ASP A 154 -1.63 -7.69 -25.49
CA ASP A 154 -0.73 -8.45 -26.34
C ASP A 154 -1.16 -8.31 -27.81
N PRO A 155 -0.27 -7.88 -28.71
CA PRO A 155 -0.57 -7.82 -30.13
C PRO A 155 -0.97 -9.16 -30.76
N LYS A 156 -0.62 -10.28 -30.14
CA LYS A 156 -0.99 -11.63 -30.58
C LYS A 156 -2.36 -12.07 -30.09
N ASP A 157 -2.87 -11.42 -29.05
CA ASP A 157 -4.17 -11.71 -28.44
C ASP A 157 -5.02 -10.43 -28.38
N PRO A 158 -5.63 -10.02 -29.51
CA PRO A 158 -6.48 -8.85 -29.56
C PRO A 158 -7.75 -9.05 -28.73
N PRO A 159 -8.33 -7.98 -28.18
CA PRO A 159 -9.57 -8.08 -27.42
C PRO A 159 -10.70 -8.68 -28.25
N TRP A 160 -11.55 -9.44 -27.61
CA TRP A 160 -12.76 -10.00 -28.19
C TRP A 160 -13.86 -10.18 -27.14
N ILE A 161 -15.10 -10.31 -27.60
CA ILE A 161 -16.29 -10.32 -26.76
C ILE A 161 -17.07 -11.59 -27.01
N VAL A 162 -17.55 -12.24 -25.97
CA VAL A 162 -18.52 -13.34 -26.05
C VAL A 162 -19.74 -12.98 -25.20
N ILE A 163 -20.91 -13.12 -25.82
CA ILE A 163 -22.21 -13.00 -25.16
C ILE A 163 -22.82 -14.39 -25.09
N GLU A 164 -23.24 -14.82 -23.91
CA GLU A 164 -23.94 -16.05 -23.66
C GLU A 164 -25.36 -15.77 -23.19
N PHE A 165 -26.35 -16.32 -23.89
CA PHE A 165 -27.73 -16.33 -23.43
C PHE A 165 -28.01 -17.56 -22.53
N PRO A 166 -28.96 -17.49 -21.58
CA PRO A 166 -29.31 -18.63 -20.73
C PRO A 166 -29.87 -19.79 -21.56
N GLU A 167 -30.53 -19.47 -22.68
CA GLU A 167 -31.04 -20.42 -23.67
C GLU A 167 -30.77 -19.93 -25.08
N LYS A 168 -30.91 -20.82 -26.06
CA LYS A 168 -30.76 -20.45 -27.47
C LYS A 168 -31.81 -19.42 -27.87
N LYS A 169 -31.38 -18.32 -28.46
CA LYS A 169 -32.21 -17.25 -29.02
C LYS A 169 -32.11 -17.24 -30.56
N ASP A 170 -33.18 -16.81 -31.20
CA ASP A 170 -33.15 -16.57 -32.64
C ASP A 170 -32.59 -15.18 -32.88
N LEU A 171 -31.46 -15.09 -33.54
CA LEU A 171 -30.70 -13.85 -33.75
C LEU A 171 -30.67 -13.49 -35.21
N ASP A 172 -30.84 -12.23 -35.56
CA ASP A 172 -30.88 -11.77 -36.95
C ASP A 172 -30.09 -10.51 -37.25
N SER A 173 -29.71 -9.72 -36.19
CA SER A 173 -28.97 -8.49 -36.42
C SER A 173 -28.24 -7.98 -35.19
N ILE A 174 -27.21 -7.18 -35.42
CA ILE A 174 -26.43 -6.49 -34.41
C ILE A 174 -26.29 -5.01 -34.75
N ILE A 175 -26.35 -4.15 -33.71
CA ILE A 175 -26.00 -2.74 -33.79
C ILE A 175 -24.88 -2.49 -32.81
N ILE A 176 -23.81 -1.82 -33.22
CA ILE A 176 -22.72 -1.41 -32.39
C ILE A 176 -22.48 0.10 -32.58
N ASP A 177 -22.54 0.83 -31.48
CA ASP A 177 -22.16 2.24 -31.41
C ASP A 177 -20.73 2.34 -30.88
N TRP A 178 -19.85 2.90 -31.67
CA TRP A 178 -18.41 2.95 -31.39
C TRP A 178 -18.01 4.21 -30.63
N GLY A 179 -16.98 4.08 -29.83
CA GLY A 179 -16.24 5.21 -29.31
C GLY A 179 -15.26 5.81 -30.32
N ASN A 180 -14.31 6.57 -29.84
CA ASN A 180 -13.30 7.22 -30.69
C ASN A 180 -12.29 6.21 -31.28
N LEU A 181 -12.02 5.13 -30.56
CA LEU A 181 -11.15 4.04 -31.01
C LEU A 181 -11.99 2.96 -31.69
N ARG A 182 -12.05 3.01 -33.00
CA ARG A 182 -12.89 2.13 -33.83
C ARG A 182 -12.04 1.15 -34.63
N PRO A 183 -12.45 -0.12 -34.74
CA PRO A 183 -11.79 -1.07 -35.61
C PRO A 183 -12.12 -0.77 -37.10
N LYS A 184 -11.29 -1.24 -38.02
CA LYS A 184 -11.61 -1.21 -39.44
C LYS A 184 -12.65 -2.27 -39.77
N SER A 185 -12.59 -3.40 -39.10
CA SER A 185 -13.52 -4.50 -39.23
C SER A 185 -13.50 -5.38 -37.98
N PHE A 186 -14.51 -6.25 -37.86
CA PHE A 186 -14.54 -7.31 -36.84
C PHE A 186 -15.19 -8.57 -37.43
N ASP A 187 -14.87 -9.72 -36.89
CA ASP A 187 -15.50 -10.98 -37.22
C ASP A 187 -16.66 -11.24 -36.27
N LEU A 188 -17.85 -11.48 -36.82
CA LEU A 188 -19.04 -11.83 -36.05
C LEU A 188 -19.30 -13.33 -36.21
N SER A 189 -19.39 -14.02 -35.08
CA SER A 189 -19.51 -15.47 -35.02
C SER A 189 -20.54 -15.89 -33.97
N TYR A 190 -20.96 -17.13 -34.06
CA TYR A 190 -21.93 -17.71 -33.14
C TYR A 190 -21.65 -19.17 -32.84
N TRP A 191 -22.32 -19.67 -31.83
CA TRP A 191 -22.22 -21.06 -31.45
C TRP A 191 -23.57 -21.61 -30.98
N THR A 192 -23.92 -22.79 -31.43
CA THR A 192 -25.23 -23.39 -31.22
C THR A 192 -25.25 -24.48 -30.16
N GLU A 193 -24.10 -25.01 -29.76
CA GLU A 193 -24.01 -26.09 -28.80
C GLU A 193 -24.10 -25.58 -27.37
N ASP A 194 -24.64 -26.39 -26.47
CA ASP A 194 -24.58 -26.10 -25.04
C ASP A 194 -23.23 -26.50 -24.48
N TYR A 195 -22.63 -25.60 -23.73
CA TYR A 195 -21.38 -25.86 -23.07
C TYR A 195 -21.61 -25.95 -21.58
N ALA A 196 -21.18 -27.08 -21.00
CA ALA A 196 -21.37 -27.30 -19.56
C ALA A 196 -20.32 -26.60 -18.71
N ASP A 197 -19.10 -26.41 -19.23
CA ASP A 197 -17.97 -25.95 -18.47
C ASP A 197 -17.48 -24.58 -18.89
N TYR A 198 -17.56 -23.65 -18.01
CA TYR A 198 -16.85 -22.41 -18.06
C TYR A 198 -15.63 -22.54 -17.11
N PRO A 199 -14.48 -22.04 -17.39
CA PRO A 199 -14.08 -21.05 -18.38
C PRO A 199 -13.74 -21.59 -19.77
N GLY A 200 -14.02 -22.84 -20.05
CA GLY A 200 -13.70 -23.48 -21.31
C GLY A 200 -14.35 -22.83 -22.53
N VAL A 201 -15.41 -22.07 -22.35
CA VAL A 201 -16.08 -21.38 -23.47
C VAL A 201 -15.10 -20.49 -24.25
N HIS A 202 -14.25 -19.73 -23.61
CA HIS A 202 -13.32 -18.88 -24.35
C HIS A 202 -12.24 -19.64 -25.08
N GLN A 203 -11.66 -20.62 -24.40
CA GLN A 203 -10.52 -21.38 -24.93
C GLN A 203 -10.92 -22.41 -25.95
N HIS A 204 -12.12 -22.97 -25.80
CA HIS A 204 -12.61 -24.05 -26.66
C HIS A 204 -13.62 -23.58 -27.73
N ALA A 205 -14.29 -22.45 -27.51
CA ALA A 205 -15.26 -21.92 -28.47
C ALA A 205 -14.59 -21.46 -29.76
N GLU A 206 -13.37 -20.99 -29.73
CA GLU A 206 -12.69 -20.44 -30.89
C GLU A 206 -12.62 -21.41 -32.06
N ASN A 207 -12.42 -22.68 -31.78
CA ASN A 207 -12.36 -23.73 -32.80
C ASN A 207 -13.74 -24.22 -33.30
N LYS A 208 -14.82 -23.85 -32.63
CA LYS A 208 -16.18 -24.28 -32.90
C LYS A 208 -17.10 -23.15 -33.33
N LEU A 209 -16.63 -21.92 -33.33
CA LEU A 209 -17.39 -20.77 -33.76
C LEU A 209 -17.74 -20.87 -35.25
N LYS A 210 -19.01 -20.80 -35.56
CA LYS A 210 -19.51 -20.61 -36.90
C LYS A 210 -19.58 -19.11 -37.17
N ARG A 211 -19.22 -18.72 -38.37
CA ARG A 211 -19.05 -17.33 -38.74
C ARG A 211 -20.23 -16.81 -39.54
N TRP A 212 -20.84 -15.71 -39.11
CA TRP A 212 -21.77 -14.97 -39.96
C TRP A 212 -21.03 -14.13 -41.00
N GLY A 213 -19.90 -13.53 -40.65
CA GLY A 213 -19.08 -12.77 -41.57
C GLY A 213 -18.07 -11.85 -40.92
N THR A 214 -17.27 -11.18 -41.78
CA THR A 214 -16.46 -10.04 -41.39
C THR A 214 -17.24 -8.77 -41.69
N VAL A 215 -17.45 -7.94 -40.67
CA VAL A 215 -18.24 -6.73 -40.76
C VAL A 215 -17.29 -5.53 -40.87
N LYS A 216 -17.43 -4.72 -41.90
CA LYS A 216 -16.67 -3.48 -42.06
C LYS A 216 -17.29 -2.36 -41.22
N VAL A 217 -16.45 -1.57 -40.60
CA VAL A 217 -16.86 -0.41 -39.79
C VAL A 217 -16.64 0.86 -40.61
N THR A 218 -17.71 1.59 -40.91
CA THR A 218 -17.66 2.77 -41.81
C THR A 218 -18.06 4.07 -41.11
N GLY A 219 -18.41 4.04 -39.83
CA GLY A 219 -18.85 5.24 -39.11
C GLY A 219 -18.88 5.03 -37.61
N ASN A 220 -19.59 5.90 -36.90
CA ASN A 220 -19.76 5.81 -35.47
C ASN A 220 -20.73 4.71 -35.04
N GLN A 221 -21.56 4.21 -35.97
CA GLN A 221 -22.50 3.12 -35.74
C GLN A 221 -22.38 2.11 -36.87
N THR A 222 -22.37 0.85 -36.49
CA THR A 222 -22.43 -0.29 -37.41
C THR A 222 -23.73 -1.03 -37.22
N LYS A 223 -24.47 -1.26 -38.32
CA LYS A 223 -25.65 -2.12 -38.34
C LYS A 223 -25.38 -3.27 -39.27
N TYR A 224 -25.55 -4.49 -38.80
CA TYR A 224 -25.33 -5.67 -39.63
C TYR A 224 -26.44 -6.68 -39.43
N LYS A 225 -27.06 -7.08 -40.56
CA LYS A 225 -28.08 -8.16 -40.62
C LYS A 225 -27.45 -9.44 -41.12
N PHE A 226 -27.82 -10.54 -40.51
CA PHE A 226 -27.38 -11.86 -40.87
C PHE A 226 -28.59 -12.84 -40.93
N PRO A 227 -28.45 -14.01 -41.54
CA PRO A 227 -29.53 -15.01 -41.55
C PRO A 227 -29.96 -15.37 -40.14
N THR A 228 -31.27 -15.39 -39.90
CA THR A 228 -31.81 -15.75 -38.58
C THR A 228 -31.22 -17.08 -38.14
N THR A 229 -30.55 -17.05 -37.02
CA THR A 229 -29.77 -18.19 -36.52
C THR A 229 -30.09 -18.41 -35.04
N ARG A 230 -30.47 -19.65 -34.73
CA ARG A 230 -30.72 -20.05 -33.34
C ARG A 230 -29.41 -20.39 -32.65
N ALA A 231 -28.94 -19.50 -31.81
CA ALA A 231 -27.65 -19.62 -31.11
C ALA A 231 -27.75 -19.25 -29.62
N ARG A 232 -26.82 -19.79 -28.86
CA ARG A 232 -26.66 -19.48 -27.45
C ARG A 232 -25.52 -18.47 -27.19
N TYR A 233 -24.51 -18.49 -28.08
CA TYR A 233 -23.32 -17.66 -27.96
C TYR A 233 -23.13 -16.80 -29.19
N VAL A 234 -22.73 -15.55 -28.95
CA VAL A 234 -22.32 -14.60 -29.98
C VAL A 234 -20.92 -14.11 -29.65
N ALA A 235 -20.03 -14.14 -30.63
CA ALA A 235 -18.67 -13.65 -30.47
C ALA A 235 -18.38 -12.51 -31.44
N VAL A 236 -17.83 -11.42 -30.91
CA VAL A 236 -17.28 -10.28 -31.68
C VAL A 236 -15.79 -10.32 -31.54
N LYS A 237 -15.05 -10.63 -32.58
CA LYS A 237 -13.60 -10.82 -32.55
C LYS A 237 -12.91 -9.78 -33.40
N PHE A 238 -11.87 -9.17 -32.87
CA PHE A 238 -11.07 -8.17 -33.56
C PHE A 238 -9.74 -8.77 -34.06
N LYS A 239 -9.15 -8.13 -35.04
CA LYS A 239 -7.78 -8.40 -35.46
C LYS A 239 -6.92 -7.21 -35.09
N THR A 240 -5.77 -7.47 -34.56
CA THR A 240 -4.84 -6.39 -34.11
C THR A 240 -4.53 -5.42 -35.26
N THR A 241 -4.39 -5.91 -36.49
CA THR A 241 -4.14 -5.10 -37.68
C THR A 241 -5.28 -4.14 -38.05
N ASP A 242 -6.47 -4.42 -37.57
CA ASP A 242 -7.67 -3.63 -37.82
C ASP A 242 -8.00 -2.67 -36.68
N LEU A 243 -7.30 -2.78 -35.52
CA LEU A 243 -7.49 -1.96 -34.36
C LEU A 243 -6.58 -0.72 -34.36
N PRO A 244 -7.03 0.39 -33.79
CA PRO A 244 -6.14 1.45 -33.34
C PRO A 244 -5.13 0.92 -32.30
N SER A 245 -3.97 1.55 -32.19
CA SER A 245 -2.89 1.09 -31.29
C SER A 245 -3.28 1.01 -29.81
N LYS A 246 -4.29 1.75 -29.38
CA LYS A 246 -4.81 1.75 -28.02
C LYS A 246 -6.03 0.84 -27.82
N GLY A 247 -6.39 0.03 -28.79
CA GLY A 247 -7.52 -0.89 -28.68
C GLY A 247 -8.82 -0.40 -29.30
N VAL A 248 -9.94 -0.86 -28.81
CA VAL A 248 -11.28 -0.60 -29.35
C VAL A 248 -12.22 -0.07 -28.27
N GLN A 249 -13.09 0.85 -28.62
CA GLN A 249 -14.10 1.40 -27.73
C GLN A 249 -15.51 1.18 -28.30
N ILE A 250 -16.39 0.60 -27.48
CA ILE A 250 -17.80 0.39 -27.81
C ILE A 250 -18.64 1.17 -26.79
N ARG A 251 -19.51 2.04 -27.28
CA ARG A 251 -20.45 2.79 -26.44
C ARG A 251 -21.68 1.99 -26.10
N GLU A 252 -22.20 1.29 -27.11
CA GLU A 252 -23.41 0.49 -26.93
C GLU A 252 -23.43 -0.65 -27.96
N MET A 253 -23.90 -1.81 -27.52
CA MET A 253 -24.14 -2.96 -28.38
C MET A 253 -25.56 -3.45 -28.18
N LYS A 254 -26.21 -3.79 -29.27
CA LYS A 254 -27.56 -4.37 -29.28
C LYS A 254 -27.61 -5.60 -30.20
N LEU A 255 -28.24 -6.64 -29.70
CA LEU A 255 -28.49 -7.87 -30.46
C LEU A 255 -29.98 -8.11 -30.59
N PHE A 256 -30.44 -8.39 -31.79
CA PHE A 256 -31.86 -8.43 -32.05
C PHE A 256 -32.38 -9.82 -32.47
N SER A 257 -33.62 -10.07 -32.05
CA SER A 257 -34.55 -11.06 -32.58
C SER A 257 -35.76 -10.31 -33.18
N GLY A 258 -35.77 -10.10 -34.48
CA GLY A 258 -36.75 -9.20 -35.07
C GLY A 258 -36.60 -7.76 -34.60
N SER A 259 -37.58 -7.28 -33.82
CA SER A 259 -37.55 -5.94 -33.21
C SER A 259 -36.99 -5.93 -31.79
N ASP A 260 -36.83 -7.09 -31.16
CA ASP A 260 -36.55 -7.21 -29.75
C ASP A 260 -35.04 -7.17 -29.49
N ASP A 261 -34.57 -6.16 -28.78
CA ASP A 261 -33.21 -6.06 -28.30
C ASP A 261 -32.98 -7.00 -27.13
N LEU A 262 -32.27 -8.10 -27.37
CA LEU A 262 -32.07 -9.18 -26.42
C LEU A 262 -31.08 -8.79 -25.30
N LEU A 263 -30.31 -7.71 -25.46
CA LEU A 263 -29.40 -7.22 -24.44
C LEU A 263 -30.07 -6.25 -23.47
N ALA A 264 -31.18 -5.63 -23.86
CA ALA A 264 -31.93 -4.69 -23.03
C ALA A 264 -32.48 -5.30 -21.72
N GLY A 265 -32.76 -6.63 -21.73
CA GLY A 265 -33.37 -7.33 -20.59
C GLY A 265 -32.40 -7.81 -19.50
N ASN A 266 -31.11 -7.71 -19.72
CA ASN A 266 -30.03 -8.25 -18.82
C ASN A 266 -30.07 -9.77 -18.61
N ASP A 267 -30.70 -10.50 -19.48
CA ASP A 267 -30.77 -11.95 -19.42
C ASP A 267 -29.70 -12.59 -20.32
N TYR A 268 -28.44 -12.19 -20.08
CA TYR A 268 -27.28 -12.72 -20.78
C TYR A 268 -26.04 -12.60 -19.88
N LYS A 269 -25.02 -13.36 -20.23
CA LYS A 269 -23.69 -13.26 -19.64
C LYS A 269 -22.75 -12.67 -20.66
N PHE A 270 -21.77 -11.94 -20.17
CA PHE A 270 -20.83 -11.24 -20.99
C PHE A 270 -19.41 -11.61 -20.59
N PHE A 271 -18.58 -11.90 -21.57
CA PHE A 271 -17.17 -12.15 -21.38
C PHE A 271 -16.38 -11.28 -22.33
N ALA A 272 -15.41 -10.59 -21.84
CA ALA A 272 -14.46 -9.90 -22.68
C ALA A 272 -13.06 -10.37 -22.33
N MET A 273 -12.29 -10.59 -23.36
CA MET A 273 -10.89 -10.99 -23.24
C MET A 273 -10.02 -9.79 -23.53
N SER A 274 -8.89 -9.68 -22.80
CA SER A 274 -7.93 -8.60 -23.01
C SER A 274 -8.53 -7.22 -22.86
N THR A 275 -9.07 -6.93 -21.68
CA THR A 275 -9.60 -5.62 -21.36
C THR A 275 -8.88 -5.01 -20.17
N ARG A 276 -8.87 -3.69 -20.10
CA ARG A 276 -8.34 -2.95 -18.96
C ARG A 276 -9.34 -2.94 -17.81
N ASN A 277 -10.59 -3.13 -18.08
CA ASN A 277 -11.69 -2.82 -17.21
C ASN A 277 -12.32 -4.05 -16.57
N GLY A 278 -11.53 -4.97 -16.02
CA GLY A 278 -12.01 -6.04 -15.19
C GLY A 278 -12.86 -7.12 -15.86
N ASP A 279 -13.25 -6.94 -17.12
CA ASP A 279 -13.91 -8.01 -17.90
C ASP A 279 -12.98 -9.19 -18.14
N LYS A 280 -11.71 -9.02 -17.80
CA LYS A 280 -10.73 -10.07 -17.74
C LYS A 280 -10.67 -10.61 -16.31
N PRO A 281 -10.65 -11.92 -16.13
CA PRO A 281 -10.45 -12.50 -14.81
C PRO A 281 -9.19 -11.91 -14.14
N ARG A 282 -9.35 -11.19 -13.08
CA ARG A 282 -8.22 -10.74 -12.28
C ARG A 282 -7.88 -11.81 -11.26
N THR A 283 -6.76 -12.46 -11.47
CA THR A 283 -6.28 -13.52 -10.57
C THR A 283 -5.75 -12.99 -9.25
N ASP A 284 -5.33 -11.74 -9.21
CA ASP A 284 -4.92 -11.02 -8.01
C ASP A 284 -6.06 -10.84 -6.98
N TRP A 285 -7.31 -10.90 -7.42
CA TRP A 285 -8.47 -10.72 -6.54
C TRP A 285 -9.07 -12.03 -6.03
N THR A 286 -8.41 -13.12 -6.32
CA THR A 286 -8.77 -14.45 -5.79
C THR A 286 -8.66 -14.55 -4.28
N ASN A 287 -8.05 -13.56 -3.67
CA ASN A 287 -7.67 -13.59 -2.27
C ASN A 287 -8.45 -12.57 -1.44
N ILE A 288 -9.74 -12.37 -1.75
CA ILE A 288 -10.61 -11.64 -0.85
C ILE A 288 -10.67 -12.40 0.46
N LYS A 289 -10.16 -11.78 1.51
CA LYS A 289 -9.92 -12.42 2.79
C LYS A 289 -11.00 -12.11 3.80
N TRP A 290 -11.80 -11.08 3.57
CA TRP A 290 -12.92 -10.76 4.42
C TRP A 290 -14.03 -10.03 3.67
N HIS A 291 -15.21 -10.05 4.24
CA HIS A 291 -16.44 -9.49 3.68
C HIS A 291 -17.04 -8.46 4.62
N PHE A 292 -18.16 -7.88 4.20
CA PHE A 292 -18.83 -6.83 4.94
C PHE A 292 -19.15 -7.19 6.40
N GLU A 293 -19.62 -8.41 6.68
CA GLU A 293 -19.96 -8.83 8.04
C GLU A 293 -18.71 -8.97 8.94
N GLU A 294 -17.60 -9.42 8.40
CA GLU A 294 -16.32 -9.51 9.12
C GLU A 294 -15.75 -8.12 9.36
N PHE A 295 -15.84 -7.24 8.37
CA PHE A 295 -15.48 -5.83 8.53
C PHE A 295 -16.31 -5.17 9.64
N MET A 296 -17.63 -5.36 9.66
CA MET A 296 -18.48 -4.81 10.71
C MET A 296 -18.22 -5.42 12.07
N THR A 297 -17.82 -6.69 12.12
CA THR A 297 -17.36 -7.35 13.36
C THR A 297 -16.10 -6.65 13.90
N TYR A 298 -15.13 -6.39 13.03
CA TYR A 298 -13.93 -5.63 13.38
C TYR A 298 -14.29 -4.24 13.91
N ILE A 299 -15.07 -3.45 13.16
CA ILE A 299 -15.50 -2.10 13.56
C ILE A 299 -16.21 -2.10 14.92
N ASN A 300 -17.11 -3.05 15.16
CA ASN A 300 -17.86 -3.13 16.42
C ASN A 300 -17.01 -3.54 17.64
N GLN A 301 -15.85 -4.16 17.42
CA GLN A 301 -14.90 -4.49 18.48
C GLN A 301 -14.01 -3.30 18.87
N LEU A 302 -13.76 -2.37 17.95
CA LEU A 302 -12.87 -1.23 18.17
C LEU A 302 -13.25 -0.34 19.37
N PRO A 303 -14.51 -0.06 19.69
CA PRO A 303 -14.85 0.76 20.86
C PRO A 303 -14.34 0.19 22.19
N LYS A 304 -14.12 -1.09 22.28
CA LYS A 304 -13.51 -1.74 23.46
C LYS A 304 -12.01 -1.54 23.55
N LEU A 305 -11.39 -1.25 22.41
CA LEU A 305 -9.94 -1.08 22.28
C LEU A 305 -9.52 0.41 22.34
N VAL A 306 -10.41 1.31 21.96
CA VAL A 306 -10.13 2.75 21.76
C VAL A 306 -10.69 3.63 22.89
N ASN A 307 -10.65 3.23 24.13
CA ASN A 307 -11.02 4.07 25.30
C ASN A 307 -12.35 4.84 25.12
N GLY A 308 -13.37 4.23 24.52
CA GLY A 308 -14.70 4.81 24.37
C GLY A 308 -14.91 5.67 23.11
N GLN A 309 -13.93 5.86 22.26
CA GLN A 309 -14.17 6.41 20.93
C GLN A 309 -14.85 5.34 20.05
N LYS A 310 -15.92 5.73 19.37
CA LYS A 310 -16.60 4.84 18.42
C LYS A 310 -15.90 4.92 17.06
N ALA A 311 -15.47 3.79 16.57
CA ALA A 311 -15.02 3.68 15.19
C ALA A 311 -16.18 3.93 14.22
N GLN A 312 -15.88 4.57 13.09
CA GLN A 312 -16.84 4.86 12.03
C GLN A 312 -16.49 4.06 10.78
N ALA A 313 -17.50 3.40 10.23
CA ALA A 313 -17.40 2.77 8.93
C ALA A 313 -17.72 3.76 7.81
N VAL A 314 -16.90 3.73 6.75
CA VAL A 314 -17.18 4.37 5.46
C VAL A 314 -17.29 3.25 4.43
N ILE A 315 -18.44 3.14 3.79
CA ILE A 315 -18.70 2.08 2.82
C ILE A 315 -18.72 2.66 1.41
N CYS A 316 -17.89 2.12 0.53
CA CYS A 316 -17.90 2.46 -0.88
C CYS A 316 -18.80 1.48 -1.63
N VAL A 317 -19.92 1.97 -2.18
CA VAL A 317 -20.82 1.13 -2.97
C VAL A 317 -20.33 1.02 -4.41
N ASN A 318 -20.58 -0.15 -5.00
CA ASN A 318 -20.23 -0.43 -6.38
C ASN A 318 -21.03 0.46 -7.34
N ALA A 319 -20.39 1.46 -7.91
CA ALA A 319 -20.94 2.29 -8.97
C ALA A 319 -20.26 2.05 -10.33
N GLY A 320 -19.35 1.10 -10.42
CA GLY A 320 -18.78 0.60 -11.67
C GLY A 320 -19.72 -0.40 -12.34
N THR A 321 -19.74 -1.61 -11.82
CA THR A 321 -20.54 -2.74 -12.35
C THR A 321 -21.87 -2.95 -11.64
N GLY A 322 -22.09 -2.29 -10.48
CA GLY A 322 -23.31 -2.38 -9.67
C GLY A 322 -24.46 -1.49 -10.15
N THR A 323 -25.49 -1.43 -9.30
CA THR A 323 -26.69 -0.64 -9.58
C THR A 323 -27.10 0.19 -8.36
N SER A 324 -27.87 1.27 -8.59
CA SER A 324 -28.45 2.07 -7.52
C SER A 324 -29.37 1.26 -6.60
N LYS A 325 -30.04 0.21 -7.12
CA LYS A 325 -30.87 -0.71 -6.34
C LYS A 325 -30.03 -1.58 -5.41
N GLU A 326 -28.89 -2.07 -5.87
CA GLU A 326 -27.94 -2.84 -5.06
C GLU A 326 -27.38 -1.99 -3.92
N ALA A 327 -26.98 -0.75 -4.21
CA ALA A 327 -26.50 0.19 -3.21
C ALA A 327 -27.58 0.49 -2.16
N ALA A 328 -28.82 0.76 -2.59
CA ALA A 328 -29.96 0.97 -1.69
C ALA A 328 -30.27 -0.27 -0.84
N ALA A 329 -30.16 -1.47 -1.43
CA ALA A 329 -30.33 -2.73 -0.71
C ALA A 329 -29.26 -2.91 0.37
N TRP A 330 -28.00 -2.51 0.10
CA TRP A 330 -26.93 -2.55 1.09
C TRP A 330 -27.20 -1.60 2.26
N VAL A 331 -27.62 -0.36 1.98
CA VAL A 331 -28.07 0.58 3.02
C VAL A 331 -29.21 0.00 3.86
N LYS A 332 -30.22 -0.62 3.21
CA LYS A 332 -31.34 -1.27 3.91
C LYS A 332 -30.85 -2.39 4.81
N TYR A 333 -30.02 -3.27 4.29
CA TYR A 333 -29.45 -4.38 5.04
C TYR A 333 -28.64 -3.88 6.25
N ALA A 334 -27.68 -2.98 6.02
CA ALA A 334 -26.82 -2.48 7.08
C ALA A 334 -27.59 -1.70 8.17
N ASN A 335 -28.45 -0.76 7.77
CA ASN A 335 -29.03 0.20 8.70
C ASN A 335 -30.42 -0.19 9.22
N LYS A 336 -31.23 -0.91 8.43
CA LYS A 336 -32.61 -1.29 8.85
C LYS A 336 -32.68 -2.71 9.37
N VAL A 337 -31.96 -3.65 8.74
CA VAL A 337 -31.97 -5.07 9.14
C VAL A 337 -30.96 -5.31 10.26
N LYS A 338 -29.66 -5.03 10.00
CA LYS A 338 -28.58 -5.26 10.98
C LYS A 338 -28.46 -4.16 12.03
N LYS A 339 -29.00 -2.98 11.76
CA LYS A 339 -28.96 -1.81 12.67
C LYS A 339 -27.56 -1.33 13.00
N TYR A 340 -26.62 -1.48 12.08
CA TYR A 340 -25.25 -1.00 12.23
C TYR A 340 -25.13 0.52 12.29
N ASN A 341 -26.15 1.25 11.77
CA ASN A 341 -26.21 2.70 11.78
C ASN A 341 -25.02 3.36 11.07
N ILE A 342 -24.61 2.79 9.95
CA ILE A 342 -23.54 3.32 9.13
C ILE A 342 -24.02 4.64 8.52
N LYS A 343 -23.24 5.70 8.72
CA LYS A 343 -23.61 7.04 8.24
C LYS A 343 -22.92 7.38 6.92
N GLN A 344 -21.66 7.04 6.74
CA GLN A 344 -20.86 7.50 5.62
C GLN A 344 -20.84 6.46 4.49
N TRP A 345 -21.25 6.89 3.29
CA TRP A 345 -21.34 6.05 2.10
C TRP A 345 -20.76 6.76 0.89
N GLN A 346 -19.80 6.14 0.24
CA GLN A 346 -19.16 6.59 -0.98
C GLN A 346 -19.84 5.96 -2.20
N ILE A 347 -19.89 6.67 -3.33
CA ILE A 347 -20.52 6.18 -4.57
C ILE A 347 -19.43 6.00 -5.64
N GLY A 348 -18.96 4.76 -5.80
CA GLY A 348 -17.87 4.39 -6.71
C GLY A 348 -16.51 4.87 -6.27
N ASN A 349 -15.46 4.45 -6.99
CA ASN A 349 -14.06 4.78 -6.75
C ASN A 349 -13.43 5.27 -8.04
N GLU A 350 -12.84 6.48 -8.05
CA GLU A 350 -12.04 7.04 -9.17
C GLU A 350 -12.60 6.83 -10.59
N LEU A 351 -13.94 6.85 -10.74
CA LEU A 351 -14.58 6.61 -12.04
C LEU A 351 -14.28 7.70 -13.08
N ASP A 352 -13.50 8.72 -12.76
CA ASP A 352 -12.85 9.65 -13.69
C ASP A 352 -11.59 9.05 -14.33
N GLY A 353 -11.06 7.95 -13.79
CA GLY A 353 -9.84 7.27 -14.19
C GLY A 353 -10.06 6.19 -15.25
N GLU A 354 -9.14 6.10 -16.20
CA GLU A 354 -9.12 5.04 -17.22
C GLU A 354 -8.62 3.68 -16.68
N TRP A 355 -8.13 3.67 -15.45
CA TRP A 355 -7.66 2.49 -14.74
C TRP A 355 -8.76 1.80 -13.93
N GLU A 356 -9.93 2.43 -13.82
CA GLU A 356 -11.04 1.89 -13.06
C GLU A 356 -11.97 1.05 -13.92
N GLU A 357 -12.57 0.06 -13.27
CA GLU A 357 -13.67 -0.70 -13.88
C GLU A 357 -14.80 0.25 -14.22
N SER A 358 -15.21 0.24 -15.47
CA SER A 358 -16.25 1.13 -15.97
C SER A 358 -15.85 2.61 -16.03
N GLY A 359 -14.58 2.94 -15.83
CA GLY A 359 -14.03 4.27 -16.12
C GLY A 359 -13.40 4.36 -17.53
N PRO A 360 -13.02 5.56 -18.00
CA PRO A 360 -13.34 6.84 -17.38
C PRO A 360 -14.76 7.32 -17.71
N LEU A 361 -15.45 7.84 -16.71
CA LEU A 361 -16.71 8.54 -16.91
C LEU A 361 -16.48 10.05 -17.06
N SER A 362 -17.24 10.70 -17.92
CA SER A 362 -17.30 12.16 -17.90
C SER A 362 -17.95 12.68 -16.62
N ALA A 363 -17.69 13.91 -16.24
CA ALA A 363 -18.32 14.54 -15.08
C ALA A 363 -19.86 14.48 -15.15
N ARG A 364 -20.42 14.65 -16.34
CA ARG A 364 -21.86 14.58 -16.60
C ARG A 364 -22.42 13.20 -16.31
N HIS A 365 -21.74 12.15 -16.76
CA HIS A 365 -22.20 10.78 -16.57
C HIS A 365 -22.08 10.34 -15.14
N TYR A 366 -20.94 10.63 -14.54
CA TYR A 366 -20.77 10.33 -13.14
C TYR A 366 -21.80 11.11 -12.30
N ALA A 367 -22.05 12.39 -12.59
CA ALA A 367 -23.07 13.18 -11.88
C ALA A 367 -24.47 12.57 -12.00
N ALA A 368 -24.86 12.13 -13.21
CA ALA A 368 -26.15 11.46 -13.41
C ALA A 368 -26.24 10.17 -12.59
N ARG A 369 -25.21 9.34 -12.62
CA ARG A 369 -25.10 8.10 -11.84
C ARG A 369 -25.11 8.41 -10.34
N PHE A 370 -24.32 9.37 -9.88
CA PHE A 370 -24.29 9.80 -8.48
C PHE A 370 -25.69 10.21 -7.98
N ILE A 371 -26.41 11.04 -8.74
CA ILE A 371 -27.75 11.51 -8.37
C ILE A 371 -28.76 10.33 -8.31
N GLU A 372 -28.68 9.39 -9.25
CA GLU A 372 -29.52 8.18 -9.25
C GLU A 372 -29.27 7.35 -7.98
N TYR A 373 -28.01 7.06 -7.67
CA TYR A 373 -27.62 6.32 -6.46
C TYR A 373 -28.03 7.08 -5.20
N ALA A 374 -27.78 8.39 -5.14
CA ALA A 374 -28.14 9.22 -3.99
C ALA A 374 -29.65 9.21 -3.72
N ARG A 375 -30.48 9.32 -4.75
CA ARG A 375 -31.93 9.22 -4.63
C ARG A 375 -32.37 7.86 -4.09
N ALA A 376 -31.83 6.78 -4.64
CA ALA A 376 -32.18 5.41 -4.23
C ALA A 376 -31.75 5.12 -2.78
N MET A 377 -30.53 5.47 -2.42
CA MET A 377 -29.97 5.20 -1.09
C MET A 377 -30.62 6.07 -0.01
N LYS A 378 -30.83 7.39 -0.26
CA LYS A 378 -31.51 8.30 0.69
C LYS A 378 -33.01 8.03 0.81
N ALA A 379 -33.63 7.39 -0.16
CA ALA A 379 -35.00 6.90 -0.03
C ALA A 379 -35.14 5.80 1.03
N VAL A 380 -34.10 4.99 1.21
CA VAL A 380 -34.02 3.95 2.25
C VAL A 380 -33.68 4.52 3.62
N ASP A 381 -32.70 5.40 3.68
CA ASP A 381 -32.23 6.03 4.90
C ASP A 381 -31.82 7.50 4.64
N PRO A 382 -32.70 8.47 4.90
CA PRO A 382 -32.42 9.89 4.67
C PRO A 382 -31.29 10.44 5.54
N SER A 383 -30.87 9.71 6.60
CA SER A 383 -29.86 10.18 7.55
C SER A 383 -28.44 9.85 7.12
N ILE A 384 -28.24 9.14 6.00
CA ILE A 384 -26.91 8.82 5.50
C ILE A 384 -26.24 10.04 4.87
N ILE A 385 -24.93 10.03 4.93
CA ILE A 385 -24.03 11.05 4.43
C ILE A 385 -23.39 10.47 3.18
N LEU A 386 -23.62 11.10 2.05
CA LEU A 386 -23.12 10.62 0.76
C LEU A 386 -21.88 11.38 0.32
N HIS A 387 -20.90 10.62 -0.10
CA HIS A 387 -19.62 11.08 -0.59
C HIS A 387 -19.49 10.87 -2.11
N GLY A 388 -18.84 11.80 -2.75
CA GLY A 388 -18.43 11.72 -4.15
C GLY A 388 -17.56 12.90 -4.54
N PRO A 389 -16.83 12.81 -5.65
CA PRO A 389 -16.80 11.68 -6.58
C PRO A 389 -15.65 10.69 -6.34
N LEU A 390 -14.84 10.82 -5.28
CA LEU A 390 -13.60 10.09 -5.08
C LEU A 390 -12.62 10.34 -6.24
N PHE A 391 -12.41 11.61 -6.50
CA PHE A 391 -11.78 12.11 -7.71
C PHE A 391 -10.26 12.15 -7.60
N SER A 392 -9.57 11.65 -8.62
CA SER A 392 -8.10 11.72 -8.73
C SER A 392 -7.60 13.14 -8.98
N THR A 393 -7.07 13.81 -7.96
CA THR A 393 -6.76 15.26 -7.99
C THR A 393 -5.68 15.67 -8.98
N HIS A 394 -4.84 14.78 -9.48
CA HIS A 394 -3.83 15.12 -10.49
C HIS A 394 -4.42 15.68 -11.78
N LYS A 395 -5.69 15.38 -12.06
CA LYS A 395 -6.43 15.91 -13.21
C LYS A 395 -7.27 17.16 -12.89
N MET A 396 -7.32 17.60 -11.64
CA MET A 396 -8.28 18.61 -11.18
C MET A 396 -8.17 19.93 -11.95
N LEU A 397 -6.95 20.37 -12.23
CA LEU A 397 -6.69 21.63 -12.93
C LEU A 397 -6.46 21.46 -14.44
N GLN A 398 -6.72 20.26 -14.99
CA GLN A 398 -6.61 19.99 -16.42
C GLN A 398 -7.98 20.14 -17.08
N LYS A 399 -8.07 21.05 -18.08
CA LYS A 399 -9.26 21.15 -18.92
C LYS A 399 -9.34 19.98 -19.89
N GLY A 400 -10.52 19.39 -20.03
CA GLY A 400 -10.73 18.26 -20.92
C GLY A 400 -10.14 16.94 -20.44
N ALA A 401 -9.67 16.88 -19.19
CA ALA A 401 -9.30 15.61 -18.59
C ALA A 401 -10.51 14.66 -18.55
N GLY A 402 -10.30 13.43 -18.95
CA GLY A 402 -11.39 12.49 -19.17
C GLY A 402 -12.24 12.88 -20.38
N LEU A 403 -13.56 12.73 -20.30
CA LEU A 403 -14.53 12.98 -21.38
C LEU A 403 -15.27 14.32 -21.18
N ASN A 404 -14.59 15.40 -20.80
CA ASN A 404 -15.24 16.63 -20.32
C ASN A 404 -15.37 17.79 -21.32
N ASP A 405 -15.18 17.56 -22.59
CA ASP A 405 -15.38 18.58 -23.64
C ASP A 405 -14.70 19.93 -23.36
N GLY A 406 -13.50 19.92 -22.82
CA GLY A 406 -12.70 21.11 -22.52
C GLY A 406 -13.07 21.83 -21.22
N LYS A 407 -13.91 21.25 -20.38
CA LYS A 407 -14.24 21.76 -19.05
C LYS A 407 -13.35 21.15 -17.96
N TYR A 408 -13.41 21.72 -16.76
CA TYR A 408 -12.84 21.10 -15.56
C TYR A 408 -13.81 20.07 -15.02
N TRP A 409 -13.39 18.84 -14.92
CA TRP A 409 -14.24 17.72 -14.55
C TRP A 409 -14.95 17.96 -13.21
N MET A 410 -14.21 18.29 -12.17
CA MET A 410 -14.76 18.52 -10.84
C MET A 410 -15.74 19.70 -10.80
N ALA A 411 -15.42 20.81 -11.48
CA ALA A 411 -16.31 21.97 -11.54
C ALA A 411 -17.64 21.64 -12.21
N GLU A 412 -17.62 20.83 -13.28
CA GLU A 412 -18.84 20.40 -14.00
C GLU A 412 -19.66 19.42 -13.16
N PHE A 413 -19.02 18.47 -12.46
CA PHE A 413 -19.68 17.59 -11.52
C PHE A 413 -20.43 18.38 -10.42
N LEU A 414 -19.74 19.29 -9.74
CA LEU A 414 -20.32 20.11 -8.68
C LEU A 414 -21.48 20.98 -9.19
N ARG A 415 -21.35 21.53 -10.40
CA ARG A 415 -22.41 22.32 -11.02
C ARG A 415 -23.68 21.49 -11.24
N ILE A 416 -23.55 20.32 -11.86
CA ILE A 416 -24.69 19.46 -12.18
C ILE A 416 -25.38 18.96 -10.92
N VAL A 417 -24.62 18.52 -9.93
CA VAL A 417 -25.18 18.07 -8.64
C VAL A 417 -25.86 19.21 -7.92
N GLY A 418 -25.26 20.42 -7.89
CA GLY A 418 -25.85 21.59 -7.27
C GLY A 418 -27.17 22.02 -7.94
N GLU A 419 -27.25 21.96 -9.28
CA GLU A 419 -28.49 22.20 -10.02
C GLU A 419 -29.58 21.19 -9.69
N ALA A 420 -29.24 19.90 -9.58
CA ALA A 420 -30.17 18.85 -9.20
C ALA A 420 -30.66 18.99 -7.74
N GLU A 421 -29.76 19.31 -6.81
CA GLU A 421 -30.11 19.57 -5.42
C GLU A 421 -31.11 20.74 -5.30
N LYS A 422 -30.85 21.80 -6.04
CA LYS A 422 -31.72 22.99 -6.09
C LYS A 422 -33.09 22.67 -6.70
N ALA A 423 -33.10 21.91 -7.79
CA ALA A 423 -34.35 21.52 -8.46
C ALA A 423 -35.23 20.62 -7.59
N ASP A 424 -34.62 19.70 -6.87
CA ASP A 424 -35.34 18.72 -6.03
C ASP A 424 -35.56 19.21 -4.59
N GLY A 425 -34.94 20.30 -4.18
CA GLY A 425 -34.95 20.80 -2.81
C GLY A 425 -34.32 19.81 -1.81
N LYS A 426 -33.40 18.98 -2.26
CA LYS A 426 -32.78 17.90 -1.48
C LYS A 426 -31.27 17.93 -1.64
N ARG A 427 -30.58 17.67 -0.55
CA ARG A 427 -29.13 17.52 -0.53
C ARG A 427 -28.72 16.10 -0.90
N TYR A 428 -27.92 15.94 -1.94
CA TYR A 428 -27.38 14.66 -2.40
C TYR A 428 -25.91 14.48 -2.04
N LEU A 429 -25.09 15.51 -2.27
CA LEU A 429 -23.66 15.49 -2.00
C LEU A 429 -23.36 16.13 -0.64
N ASP A 430 -23.05 15.34 0.36
CA ASP A 430 -22.73 15.83 1.70
C ASP A 430 -21.25 16.08 1.88
N VAL A 431 -20.40 15.28 1.22
CA VAL A 431 -18.95 15.29 1.32
C VAL A 431 -18.34 15.25 -0.08
N VAL A 432 -17.46 16.20 -0.38
CA VAL A 432 -16.64 16.15 -1.59
C VAL A 432 -15.42 15.30 -1.29
N ASP A 433 -15.31 14.20 -2.00
CA ASP A 433 -14.34 13.15 -1.74
C ASP A 433 -13.28 13.09 -2.84
N LEU A 434 -12.02 12.95 -2.44
CA LEU A 434 -10.85 13.12 -3.30
C LEU A 434 -9.79 12.07 -3.00
N HIS A 435 -9.00 11.74 -4.03
CA HIS A 435 -7.76 10.99 -3.90
C HIS A 435 -6.58 11.86 -4.34
N THR A 436 -5.54 11.93 -3.52
CA THR A 436 -4.43 12.86 -3.75
C THR A 436 -3.09 12.14 -3.77
N TYR A 437 -2.51 12.05 -4.96
CA TYR A 437 -1.18 11.52 -5.24
C TYR A 437 -0.45 12.52 -6.14
N PRO A 438 0.20 13.55 -5.60
CA PRO A 438 0.68 14.69 -6.39
C PRO A 438 1.83 14.35 -7.33
N TYR A 439 2.60 13.29 -7.08
CA TYR A 439 3.74 12.91 -7.92
C TYR A 439 3.43 11.69 -8.79
N TRP A 440 3.52 11.85 -10.12
CA TRP A 440 3.09 10.82 -11.10
C TRP A 440 4.23 10.26 -11.98
N ALA A 441 5.49 10.42 -11.60
CA ALA A 441 6.63 9.82 -12.30
C ALA A 441 7.43 8.93 -11.33
N PRO A 442 6.85 7.82 -10.87
CA PRO A 442 7.41 7.02 -9.77
C PRO A 442 8.80 6.47 -10.06
N GLU A 443 9.12 6.19 -11.32
CA GLU A 443 10.44 5.71 -11.74
C GLU A 443 11.57 6.73 -11.52
N ASN A 444 11.24 8.01 -11.41
CA ASN A 444 12.17 9.11 -11.20
C ASN A 444 12.02 9.78 -9.83
N LEU A 445 11.29 9.14 -8.92
CA LEU A 445 11.00 9.72 -7.61
C LEU A 445 12.28 10.04 -6.84
N ASN A 446 12.38 11.29 -6.41
CA ASN A 446 13.40 11.78 -5.50
C ASN A 446 12.77 12.72 -4.47
N ALA A 447 13.43 12.91 -3.34
CA ALA A 447 12.87 13.68 -2.21
C ALA A 447 12.49 15.12 -2.59
N LYS A 448 13.33 15.80 -3.35
CA LYS A 448 13.12 17.20 -3.72
C LYS A 448 11.88 17.40 -4.58
N ASP A 449 11.73 16.59 -5.64
CA ASP A 449 10.60 16.71 -6.57
C ASP A 449 9.31 16.21 -5.92
N MET A 450 9.38 15.19 -5.09
CA MET A 450 8.25 14.70 -4.30
C MET A 450 7.70 15.78 -3.35
N LEU A 451 8.57 16.45 -2.60
CA LEU A 451 8.17 17.53 -1.69
C LEU A 451 7.66 18.74 -2.46
N LYS A 452 8.28 19.06 -3.61
CA LYS A 452 7.80 20.13 -4.48
C LYS A 452 6.41 19.84 -5.01
N ALA A 453 6.14 18.64 -5.50
CA ALA A 453 4.82 18.24 -5.97
C ALA A 453 3.77 18.31 -4.84
N SER A 454 4.14 17.98 -3.60
CA SER A 454 3.24 18.11 -2.46
C SER A 454 2.76 19.56 -2.20
N LEU A 455 3.47 20.58 -2.68
CA LEU A 455 3.04 21.98 -2.56
C LEU A 455 1.87 22.33 -3.49
N GLU A 456 1.75 21.66 -4.62
CA GLU A 456 0.71 21.95 -5.62
C GLU A 456 -0.69 21.60 -5.10
N VAL A 457 -0.76 20.76 -4.08
CA VAL A 457 -2.00 20.38 -3.41
C VAL A 457 -2.77 21.59 -2.86
N ALA A 458 -2.07 22.64 -2.45
CA ALA A 458 -2.67 23.89 -1.99
C ALA A 458 -3.58 24.52 -3.04
N GLN A 459 -3.11 24.59 -4.28
CA GLN A 459 -3.89 25.16 -5.39
C GLN A 459 -5.14 24.33 -5.69
N ASN A 460 -5.01 22.99 -5.63
CA ASN A 460 -6.16 22.11 -5.78
C ASN A 460 -7.21 22.35 -4.70
N ALA A 461 -6.81 22.43 -3.43
CA ALA A 461 -7.69 22.68 -2.30
C ALA A 461 -8.39 24.07 -2.37
N ASP A 462 -7.65 25.12 -2.71
CA ASP A 462 -8.19 26.48 -2.85
C ASP A 462 -9.18 26.57 -4.02
N THR A 463 -8.85 25.95 -5.16
CA THR A 463 -9.73 25.88 -6.33
C THR A 463 -10.99 25.08 -6.05
N LEU A 464 -10.87 23.94 -5.37
CA LEU A 464 -12.00 23.15 -4.94
C LEU A 464 -12.96 23.95 -4.04
N ASN A 465 -12.40 24.63 -3.04
CA ASN A 465 -13.20 25.46 -2.14
C ASN A 465 -13.97 26.58 -2.89
N ALA A 466 -13.32 27.20 -3.87
CA ALA A 466 -13.94 28.20 -4.74
C ALA A 466 -15.10 27.59 -5.56
N TRP A 467 -14.91 26.40 -6.15
CA TRP A 467 -15.96 25.73 -6.92
C TRP A 467 -17.12 25.25 -6.04
N MET A 468 -16.84 24.70 -4.85
CA MET A 468 -17.89 24.33 -3.90
C MET A 468 -18.76 25.53 -3.51
N ASN A 469 -18.13 26.65 -3.18
CA ASN A 469 -18.84 27.88 -2.83
C ASN A 469 -19.66 28.47 -4.00
N LYS A 470 -19.21 28.23 -5.23
CA LYS A 470 -19.89 28.72 -6.44
C LYS A 470 -21.11 27.87 -6.82
N TYR A 471 -21.00 26.55 -6.70
CA TYR A 471 -21.97 25.63 -7.30
C TYR A 471 -22.86 24.93 -6.28
N LEU A 472 -22.46 24.84 -5.02
CA LEU A 472 -23.21 24.13 -3.98
C LEU A 472 -23.78 25.11 -2.94
N GLU A 473 -24.99 24.84 -2.50
CA GLU A 473 -25.59 25.59 -1.39
C GLU A 473 -25.13 25.02 -0.04
N GLY A 474 -24.69 25.93 0.84
CA GLY A 474 -24.20 25.62 2.17
C GLY A 474 -22.84 24.93 2.16
N LYS A 475 -22.22 24.88 3.34
CA LYS A 475 -20.90 24.28 3.51
C LYS A 475 -20.91 22.77 3.32
N ARG A 476 -19.89 22.23 2.63
CA ARG A 476 -19.63 20.80 2.48
C ARG A 476 -18.38 20.38 3.23
N ARG A 477 -18.33 19.12 3.62
CA ARG A 477 -17.09 18.51 4.09
C ARG A 477 -16.22 18.12 2.91
N VAL A 478 -14.91 17.99 3.18
CA VAL A 478 -13.91 17.50 2.24
C VAL A 478 -13.27 16.27 2.87
N PHE A 479 -13.16 15.22 2.10
CA PHE A 479 -12.56 13.98 2.52
C PHE A 479 -11.46 13.58 1.53
N LEU A 480 -10.25 13.39 2.02
CA LEU A 480 -9.22 12.67 1.29
C LEU A 480 -9.35 11.20 1.67
N SER A 481 -10.13 10.44 0.92
CA SER A 481 -10.31 9.02 1.24
C SER A 481 -9.17 8.15 0.75
N GLU A 482 -8.26 8.72 0.00
CA GLU A 482 -6.93 8.17 -0.29
C GLU A 482 -5.93 9.30 -0.46
N PHE A 483 -4.78 9.19 0.17
CA PHE A 483 -3.66 10.06 -0.16
C PHE A 483 -2.32 9.43 0.18
N SER A 484 -1.35 9.71 -0.67
CA SER A 484 0.08 9.51 -0.44
C SER A 484 0.85 10.52 -1.29
N THR A 485 2.17 10.58 -1.18
CA THR A 485 2.97 11.52 -2.00
C THR A 485 3.06 11.08 -3.45
N SER A 486 2.99 9.76 -3.71
CA SER A 486 3.01 9.14 -5.04
C SER A 486 2.17 7.88 -5.04
N VAL A 487 1.85 7.37 -6.21
CA VAL A 487 1.14 6.09 -6.39
C VAL A 487 2.05 4.88 -6.16
N GLN A 488 3.33 5.05 -6.39
CA GLN A 488 4.44 4.11 -6.11
C GLN A 488 5.75 4.86 -6.31
N GLY A 489 6.87 4.27 -5.94
CA GLY A 489 8.12 5.00 -6.08
C GLY A 489 9.37 4.15 -5.89
N THR A 490 10.46 4.85 -5.67
CA THR A 490 11.76 4.29 -5.31
C THR A 490 11.88 4.17 -3.78
N GLN A 491 13.05 3.74 -3.31
CA GLN A 491 13.35 3.70 -1.87
C GLN A 491 13.03 5.02 -1.14
N VAL A 492 13.14 6.17 -1.79
CA VAL A 492 12.81 7.49 -1.22
C VAL A 492 11.37 7.56 -0.72
N TRP A 493 10.46 6.81 -1.35
CA TRP A 493 9.06 6.74 -0.96
C TRP A 493 8.83 6.04 0.38
N MET A 494 9.77 5.18 0.80
CA MET A 494 9.72 4.51 2.11
C MET A 494 10.57 5.22 3.17
N ASP A 495 11.40 6.18 2.77
CA ASP A 495 12.35 6.87 3.61
C ASP A 495 11.72 8.11 4.30
N TYR A 496 12.43 8.71 5.27
CA TYR A 496 11.94 9.85 6.05
C TYR A 496 11.41 11.06 5.24
N PRO A 497 11.86 11.36 4.01
CA PRO A 497 11.26 12.45 3.23
C PRO A 497 9.78 12.23 2.90
N GLN A 498 9.34 10.96 2.82
CA GLN A 498 7.92 10.62 2.68
C GLN A 498 7.09 11.22 3.83
N ALA A 499 7.60 11.16 5.05
CA ALA A 499 6.92 11.76 6.20
C ALA A 499 6.68 13.25 6.03
N ALA A 500 7.67 13.98 5.50
CA ALA A 500 7.54 15.41 5.24
C ALA A 500 6.47 15.70 4.17
N GLY A 501 6.43 14.90 3.10
CA GLY A 501 5.41 15.01 2.06
C GLY A 501 4.00 14.71 2.58
N MET A 502 3.84 13.64 3.35
CA MET A 502 2.56 13.26 3.96
C MET A 502 2.06 14.33 4.94
N ALA A 503 2.94 14.83 5.82
CA ALA A 503 2.61 15.91 6.73
C ALA A 503 2.18 17.18 5.99
N ASN A 504 2.85 17.49 4.89
CA ASN A 504 2.54 18.66 4.07
C ASN A 504 1.17 18.55 3.39
N ILE A 505 0.87 17.44 2.72
CA ILE A 505 -0.42 17.19 2.09
C ILE A 505 -1.56 17.32 3.11
N PHE A 506 -1.42 16.60 4.24
CA PHE A 506 -2.42 16.60 5.28
C PHE A 506 -2.65 18.01 5.86
N ALA A 507 -1.58 18.72 6.22
CA ALA A 507 -1.67 20.05 6.81
C ALA A 507 -2.34 21.06 5.87
N GLN A 508 -2.07 21.01 4.58
CA GLN A 508 -2.66 21.92 3.60
C GLN A 508 -4.18 21.85 3.55
N TYR A 509 -4.74 20.64 3.60
CA TYR A 509 -6.19 20.47 3.68
C TYR A 509 -6.74 20.81 5.06
N ALA A 510 -6.07 20.36 6.12
CA ALA A 510 -6.52 20.61 7.49
C ALA A 510 -6.63 22.11 7.82
N VAL A 511 -5.65 22.93 7.41
CA VAL A 511 -5.70 24.38 7.69
C VAL A 511 -6.72 25.14 6.81
N ARG A 512 -7.15 24.56 5.69
CA ARG A 512 -8.15 25.17 4.78
C ARG A 512 -9.57 24.80 5.12
N PHE A 513 -9.77 23.57 5.59
CA PHE A 513 -11.12 23.04 5.81
C PHE A 513 -11.49 22.85 7.29
N GLY A 514 -10.49 22.80 8.20
CA GLY A 514 -10.71 22.74 9.65
C GLY A 514 -11.57 21.55 10.07
N ASP A 515 -12.68 21.84 10.74
CA ASP A 515 -13.66 20.84 11.24
C ASP A 515 -14.41 20.09 10.14
N ARG A 516 -14.28 20.54 8.89
CA ARG A 516 -14.89 19.92 7.72
C ARG A 516 -13.98 18.93 7.00
N PHE A 517 -12.76 18.71 7.49
CA PHE A 517 -11.76 17.87 6.87
C PHE A 517 -11.72 16.47 7.49
N GLN A 518 -11.57 15.47 6.65
CA GLN A 518 -11.31 14.09 7.01
C GLN A 518 -10.28 13.50 6.05
N ALA A 519 -9.48 12.53 6.51
CA ALA A 519 -8.43 11.94 5.68
C ALA A 519 -8.13 10.48 6.03
N LEU A 520 -7.80 9.71 5.00
CA LEU A 520 -7.30 8.33 5.08
C LEU A 520 -6.01 8.25 4.24
N PRO A 521 -4.86 7.99 4.84
CA PRO A 521 -3.69 7.61 4.05
C PRO A 521 -3.92 6.27 3.35
N TRP A 522 -3.38 6.08 2.21
CA TRP A 522 -3.40 4.84 1.43
C TRP A 522 -2.16 4.00 1.71
N ASP A 523 -2.26 2.80 2.36
CA ASP A 523 -3.46 2.31 3.06
C ASP A 523 -3.09 1.98 4.51
N ALA A 524 -3.91 1.19 5.23
CA ALA A 524 -3.64 0.87 6.64
C ALA A 524 -2.33 0.10 6.81
N PHE A 525 -2.05 -0.87 5.94
CA PHE A 525 -0.77 -1.54 5.94
C PHE A 525 -0.32 -2.01 4.57
N GLY A 526 0.97 -1.94 4.34
CA GLY A 526 1.63 -2.35 3.13
C GLY A 526 2.60 -3.49 3.32
N ASP A 527 2.84 -4.21 2.25
CA ASP A 527 3.79 -5.28 2.18
C ASP A 527 4.94 -4.90 1.24
N ILE A 528 6.17 -4.89 1.77
CA ILE A 528 7.37 -4.61 0.98
C ILE A 528 7.78 -5.83 0.13
N PHE A 529 6.81 -6.54 -0.41
CA PHE A 529 7.02 -7.81 -1.08
C PHE A 529 7.99 -7.73 -2.26
N GLU A 530 7.85 -6.71 -3.07
CA GLU A 530 8.66 -6.54 -4.26
C GLU A 530 9.85 -5.59 -4.08
N GLY A 531 10.03 -5.06 -2.88
CA GLY A 531 11.03 -4.07 -2.56
C GLY A 531 10.40 -2.80 -2.01
N PRO A 532 11.21 -1.86 -1.51
CA PRO A 532 10.72 -0.63 -0.90
C PRO A 532 10.05 0.33 -1.89
N ASP A 533 10.11 0.02 -3.17
CA ASP A 533 9.54 0.80 -4.27
C ASP A 533 8.13 0.34 -4.69
N HIS A 534 7.58 -0.70 -4.05
CA HIS A 534 6.28 -1.27 -4.41
C HIS A 534 5.33 -1.44 -3.22
N THR A 535 5.52 -0.72 -2.14
CA THR A 535 4.67 -0.84 -0.98
C THR A 535 3.91 0.45 -0.69
N TRP A 536 2.73 0.29 -0.14
CA TRP A 536 1.95 1.34 0.49
C TRP A 536 1.78 1.01 1.96
N GLY A 537 1.22 1.93 2.71
CA GLY A 537 0.71 1.67 4.04
C GLY A 537 1.45 2.35 5.16
N VAL A 538 0.66 2.76 6.14
CA VAL A 538 1.16 3.42 7.34
C VAL A 538 1.86 2.44 8.28
N ILE A 539 1.54 1.16 8.21
CA ILE A 539 2.19 0.08 8.96
C ILE A 539 2.81 -0.90 8.00
N SER A 540 4.07 -1.21 8.16
CA SER A 540 4.75 -2.22 7.36
C SER A 540 4.53 -3.61 7.95
N LEU A 541 4.16 -4.54 7.10
CA LEU A 541 4.10 -5.96 7.43
C LEU A 541 5.45 -6.65 7.37
N SER A 542 6.41 -6.05 6.69
CA SER A 542 7.72 -6.63 6.50
C SER A 542 8.80 -5.66 6.94
N ALA A 543 9.73 -6.16 7.72
CA ALA A 543 10.97 -5.47 8.00
C ALA A 543 12.10 -6.19 7.27
N LEU A 544 12.88 -5.44 6.50
CA LEU A 544 14.20 -5.88 6.09
C LEU A 544 15.11 -5.78 7.29
N VAL A 545 15.68 -6.89 7.71
CA VAL A 545 16.67 -6.89 8.76
C VAL A 545 18.08 -6.70 8.17
N LYS A 546 18.94 -6.10 8.95
CA LYS A 546 20.31 -5.70 8.61
C LYS A 546 21.19 -6.73 7.89
N ASN A 547 20.88 -8.01 7.96
CA ASN A 547 21.65 -9.07 7.29
C ASN A 547 21.13 -9.45 5.89
N GLY A 548 20.15 -8.70 5.35
CA GLY A 548 19.60 -8.91 4.02
C GLY A 548 18.63 -10.07 3.88
N SER A 549 18.23 -10.71 4.97
CA SER A 549 17.11 -11.62 4.96
C SER A 549 15.80 -10.85 5.02
N TRP A 550 14.89 -11.16 4.11
CA TRP A 550 13.54 -10.65 4.17
C TRP A 550 12.80 -11.33 5.32
N ASN A 551 12.44 -10.57 6.32
CA ASN A 551 11.54 -11.04 7.34
C ASN A 551 10.24 -10.27 7.24
N ARG A 552 9.32 -10.75 6.41
CA ARG A 552 8.04 -10.10 6.13
C ARG A 552 7.20 -9.81 7.38
N TRP A 553 7.48 -10.49 8.47
CA TRP A 553 6.61 -10.46 9.64
C TRP A 553 7.38 -10.23 10.94
N ALA A 554 8.60 -9.70 10.83
CA ALA A 554 9.41 -9.50 12.01
C ALA A 554 8.74 -8.58 13.04
N SER A 555 8.00 -7.58 12.56
CA SER A 555 7.24 -6.66 13.41
C SER A 555 6.24 -5.88 12.54
N LEU A 556 5.12 -5.53 13.11
CA LEU A 556 4.20 -4.54 12.54
C LEU A 556 4.75 -3.15 12.92
N GLU A 557 5.62 -2.61 12.07
CA GLU A 557 6.34 -1.37 12.37
C GLU A 557 5.71 -0.19 11.62
N PRO A 558 5.53 0.96 12.28
CA PRO A 558 5.13 2.19 11.60
C PRO A 558 6.15 2.57 10.52
N THR A 559 5.64 3.06 9.40
CA THR A 559 6.45 3.55 8.28
C THR A 559 6.70 5.06 8.39
N ALA A 560 7.53 5.60 7.50
CA ALA A 560 7.69 7.05 7.38
C ALA A 560 6.35 7.75 7.09
N GLU A 561 5.46 7.11 6.33
CA GLU A 561 4.11 7.60 6.05
C GLU A 561 3.29 7.79 7.33
N TYR A 562 3.29 6.78 8.22
CA TYR A 562 2.66 6.87 9.53
C TYR A 562 3.19 8.07 10.33
N TYR A 563 4.51 8.19 10.42
CA TYR A 563 5.11 9.26 11.22
C TYR A 563 4.84 10.65 10.65
N GLY A 564 4.76 10.80 9.32
CA GLY A 564 4.38 12.06 8.69
C GLY A 564 2.97 12.49 9.08
N VAL A 565 2.02 11.57 8.96
CA VAL A 565 0.63 11.81 9.38
C VAL A 565 0.55 12.05 10.90
N TYR A 566 1.28 11.27 11.70
CA TYR A 566 1.34 11.44 13.15
C TYR A 566 1.84 12.83 13.55
N MET A 567 2.91 13.32 12.92
CA MET A 567 3.45 14.66 13.15
C MET A 567 2.41 15.75 12.85
N ALA A 568 1.72 15.65 11.72
CA ALA A 568 0.71 16.62 11.34
C ALA A 568 -0.56 16.52 12.20
N PHE A 569 -1.07 15.30 12.41
CA PHE A 569 -2.36 15.08 13.07
C PHE A 569 -2.27 15.14 14.59
N LYS A 570 -1.33 14.40 15.21
CA LYS A 570 -1.25 14.25 16.68
C LYS A 570 -0.35 15.29 17.34
N ARG A 571 0.65 15.81 16.61
CA ARG A 571 1.62 16.74 17.21
C ARG A 571 1.35 18.18 16.83
N PHE A 572 0.96 18.46 15.58
CA PHE A 572 0.67 19.83 15.13
C PHE A 572 -0.78 20.22 15.42
N LEU A 573 -1.80 19.43 15.00
CA LEU A 573 -3.19 19.79 15.20
C LEU A 573 -3.64 19.62 16.67
N GLU A 574 -4.49 20.56 17.12
CA GLU A 574 -5.10 20.53 18.45
C GLU A 574 -6.51 21.06 18.36
N SER A 575 -7.49 20.35 18.96
CA SER A 575 -8.89 20.77 18.93
C SER A 575 -9.10 22.09 19.69
N GLY A 576 -9.85 22.99 19.05
CA GLY A 576 -10.15 24.30 19.59
C GLY A 576 -9.04 25.34 19.38
N TYR A 577 -7.97 25.00 18.65
CA TYR A 577 -7.01 25.98 18.13
C TYR A 577 -7.52 26.55 16.82
N ALA A 578 -7.21 27.80 16.54
CA ALA A 578 -7.53 28.45 15.28
C ALA A 578 -6.29 28.49 14.37
N VAL A 579 -6.51 28.25 13.07
CA VAL A 579 -5.49 28.49 12.06
C VAL A 579 -5.15 29.96 12.03
N VAL A 580 -3.88 30.30 11.97
CA VAL A 580 -3.40 31.69 11.92
C VAL A 580 -2.49 31.90 10.71
N PRO A 581 -2.46 33.12 10.13
CA PRO A 581 -1.53 33.43 9.05
C PRO A 581 -0.09 33.22 9.48
N VAL A 582 0.69 32.57 8.65
CA VAL A 582 2.11 32.31 8.89
C VAL A 582 2.91 32.53 7.60
N LYS A 583 4.13 33.07 7.74
CA LYS A 583 5.04 33.30 6.62
C LYS A 583 6.44 32.85 7.01
N SER A 584 7.19 32.39 6.02
CA SER A 584 8.62 32.13 6.13
C SER A 584 9.39 33.18 5.33
N THR A 585 10.51 33.65 5.86
CA THR A 585 11.42 34.52 5.14
C THR A 585 12.31 33.75 4.15
N THR A 586 12.30 32.43 4.23
CA THR A 586 12.94 31.52 3.27
C THR A 586 11.89 30.67 2.55
N ALA A 587 12.12 30.41 1.26
CA ALA A 587 11.29 29.48 0.47
C ALA A 587 11.60 28.00 0.77
N ASP A 588 12.70 27.74 1.48
CA ASP A 588 13.18 26.38 1.77
C ASP A 588 12.38 25.68 2.88
N VAL A 589 11.64 26.45 3.70
CA VAL A 589 10.84 25.95 4.80
C VAL A 589 9.40 26.38 4.65
N VAL A 590 8.48 25.41 4.58
CA VAL A 590 7.03 25.63 4.54
C VAL A 590 6.46 25.58 5.94
N PRO A 591 5.88 26.67 6.46
CA PRO A 591 5.28 26.71 7.78
C PRO A 591 3.76 26.59 7.75
N TYR A 592 3.20 25.98 8.78
CA TYR A 592 1.78 26.02 9.16
C TYR A 592 1.68 26.36 10.64
N ALA A 593 0.66 27.14 11.03
CA ALA A 593 0.50 27.54 12.42
C ALA A 593 -0.96 27.52 12.86
N ILE A 594 -1.16 27.06 14.10
CA ILE A 594 -2.44 27.13 14.81
C ILE A 594 -2.20 27.67 16.22
N CYS A 595 -3.11 28.50 16.72
CA CYS A 595 -2.95 29.10 18.02
C CYS A 595 -4.25 29.13 18.84
N LYS A 596 -4.08 29.14 20.19
CA LYS A 596 -5.14 29.35 21.15
C LYS A 596 -4.58 30.11 22.35
N GLY A 597 -4.89 31.40 22.45
CA GLY A 597 -4.31 32.25 23.48
C GLY A 597 -2.78 32.32 23.37
N THR A 598 -2.08 31.92 24.45
CA THR A 598 -0.60 31.90 24.49
C THR A 598 0.01 30.63 23.89
N SER A 599 -0.80 29.62 23.62
CA SER A 599 -0.33 28.35 23.05
C SER A 599 -0.39 28.40 21.53
N CYS A 600 0.70 28.03 20.86
CA CYS A 600 0.76 27.90 19.41
C CYS A 600 1.55 26.65 19.02
N ASN A 601 1.04 25.94 18.02
CA ASN A 601 1.76 24.87 17.36
C ASN A 601 2.13 25.30 15.94
N THR A 602 3.35 24.99 15.52
CA THR A 602 3.87 25.30 14.19
C THR A 602 4.46 24.05 13.59
N LEU A 603 4.00 23.67 12.41
CA LEU A 603 4.57 22.61 11.61
C LEU A 603 5.51 23.23 10.58
N LEU A 604 6.72 22.71 10.49
CA LEU A 604 7.79 23.16 9.58
C LEU A 604 8.21 21.99 8.70
N ILE A 605 8.21 22.20 7.39
CA ILE A 605 8.65 21.23 6.38
C ILE A 605 9.85 21.78 5.64
N ASN A 606 10.99 21.11 5.67
CA ASN A 606 12.18 21.48 4.92
C ASN A 606 12.14 20.83 3.52
N LEU A 607 12.17 21.68 2.48
CA LEU A 607 12.11 21.23 1.08
C LEU A 607 13.48 20.91 0.48
N THR A 608 14.56 21.06 1.25
CA THR A 608 15.93 20.99 0.74
C THR A 608 16.75 19.90 1.41
N ASP A 609 17.85 19.55 0.78
CA ASP A 609 18.87 18.63 1.25
C ASP A 609 19.83 19.24 2.30
N ASN A 610 19.61 20.51 2.65
CA ASN A 610 20.40 21.22 3.65
C ASN A 610 19.58 21.44 4.91
N LYS A 611 20.23 21.30 6.07
CA LYS A 611 19.66 21.69 7.34
C LYS A 611 19.30 23.18 7.32
N GLN A 612 18.09 23.51 7.74
CA GLN A 612 17.64 24.89 7.89
C GLN A 612 17.64 25.27 9.38
N ILE A 613 17.97 26.51 9.67
CA ILE A 613 17.85 27.09 11.00
C ILE A 613 16.87 28.24 10.90
N VAL A 614 15.81 28.19 11.70
CA VAL A 614 14.76 29.21 11.72
C VAL A 614 14.48 29.69 13.12
N GLN A 615 14.00 30.91 13.23
CA GLN A 615 13.42 31.46 14.48
C GLN A 615 11.93 31.69 14.28
N ILE A 616 11.15 31.56 15.36
CA ILE A 616 9.71 31.83 15.34
C ILE A 616 9.47 33.21 15.99
N ASP A 617 8.87 34.13 15.21
CA ASP A 617 8.42 35.43 15.68
C ASP A 617 6.89 35.49 15.70
N ARG A 618 6.32 35.74 16.87
CA ARG A 618 4.87 35.91 17.03
C ARG A 618 4.53 37.39 17.13
N LYS A 619 3.54 37.80 16.41
CA LYS A 619 3.11 39.19 16.38
C LYS A 619 2.59 39.69 17.71
N SER A 620 1.95 38.82 18.49
CA SER A 620 1.48 39.16 19.86
C SER A 620 2.60 39.30 20.86
N ASP A 621 3.77 38.68 20.67
CA ASP A 621 4.88 38.69 21.63
C ASP A 621 5.60 40.05 21.68
N LYS A 622 5.39 40.93 20.68
CA LYS A 622 5.92 42.29 20.70
C LYS A 622 5.39 43.13 21.87
N LYS A 623 4.39 42.64 22.60
CA LYS A 623 3.78 43.33 23.76
C LYS A 623 3.90 42.62 25.10
N LYS A 624 4.18 41.31 25.17
CA LYS A 624 4.30 40.50 26.40
C LYS A 624 5.11 39.23 26.19
N SER A 625 6.25 39.17 26.85
CA SER A 625 7.07 38.02 27.24
C SER A 625 6.94 36.69 26.49
N ASN A 626 8.06 36.26 25.99
CA ASN A 626 8.61 34.93 25.70
C ASN A 626 7.71 33.74 26.12
N ALA A 627 7.52 32.80 25.19
CA ALA A 627 6.99 31.47 25.49
C ALA A 627 7.80 30.89 26.69
N SER A 628 7.12 30.56 27.77
CA SER A 628 7.79 30.02 28.98
C SER A 628 8.26 28.57 28.79
N ARG A 629 7.70 27.90 27.78
CA ARG A 629 8.00 26.50 27.41
C ARG A 629 7.87 26.29 25.93
N ILE A 630 8.93 25.79 25.30
CA ILE A 630 8.95 25.42 23.88
C ILE A 630 9.38 23.97 23.78
N GLU A 631 8.54 23.12 23.20
CA GLU A 631 8.86 21.75 22.82
C GLU A 631 9.02 21.68 21.30
N VAL A 632 9.99 20.90 20.87
CA VAL A 632 10.32 20.70 19.46
C VAL A 632 10.35 19.20 19.19
N ASP A 633 9.43 18.74 18.38
CA ASP A 633 9.38 17.36 17.92
C ASP A 633 10.01 17.31 16.54
N VAL A 634 10.97 16.41 16.32
CA VAL A 634 11.77 16.32 15.10
C VAL A 634 11.62 14.95 14.48
N PHE A 635 11.45 14.91 13.15
CA PHE A 635 11.51 13.68 12.37
C PHE A 635 12.35 13.88 11.12
N GLY A 636 13.39 13.08 10.98
CA GLY A 636 14.35 13.17 9.88
C GLY A 636 15.24 11.93 9.83
N ALA A 637 16.37 12.05 9.16
CA ALA A 637 17.31 10.93 8.95
C ALA A 637 17.84 10.30 10.23
N ASP A 638 17.97 11.06 11.31
CA ASP A 638 18.47 10.55 12.59
C ASP A 638 17.44 9.67 13.31
N GLN A 639 16.15 9.82 12.99
CA GLN A 639 15.08 8.99 13.53
C GLN A 639 14.74 7.81 12.65
N PHE A 640 14.69 8.03 11.32
CA PHE A 640 14.25 7.01 10.38
C PHE A 640 14.96 7.19 9.05
N LYS A 641 15.69 6.18 8.61
CA LYS A 641 16.40 6.25 7.33
C LYS A 641 16.54 4.88 6.70
N TRP A 642 16.16 4.76 5.45
CA TRP A 642 16.43 3.57 4.67
C TRP A 642 17.88 3.58 4.18
N ILE A 643 18.60 2.50 4.46
CA ILE A 643 19.99 2.27 4.02
C ILE A 643 20.08 1.00 3.18
N GLY A 644 21.12 0.91 2.35
CA GLY A 644 21.26 -0.16 1.38
C GLY A 644 20.74 0.24 0.01
N ASP A 645 20.64 -0.72 -0.88
CA ASP A 645 20.17 -0.54 -2.24
C ASP A 645 19.00 -1.46 -2.58
N GLN A 646 18.00 -0.93 -3.26
CA GLN A 646 16.84 -1.66 -3.77
C GLN A 646 16.30 -2.70 -2.76
N ARG A 647 16.38 -3.99 -3.13
CA ARG A 647 15.85 -5.10 -2.33
C ARG A 647 16.64 -5.43 -1.06
N ASN A 648 17.84 -4.89 -0.93
CA ASN A 648 18.65 -5.04 0.28
C ASN A 648 18.50 -3.86 1.23
N ALA A 649 17.63 -2.90 0.89
CA ALA A 649 17.39 -1.74 1.71
C ALA A 649 16.55 -2.11 2.94
N TYR A 650 16.82 -1.47 4.05
CA TYR A 650 16.11 -1.63 5.32
C TYR A 650 16.18 -0.32 6.12
N PRO A 651 15.19 -0.04 6.99
CA PRO A 651 15.23 1.17 7.81
C PRO A 651 16.21 1.00 8.98
N TYR A 652 17.16 1.95 9.09
CA TYR A 652 18.09 2.03 10.22
C TYR A 652 18.71 3.45 10.31
N PRO A 653 18.46 4.22 11.38
CA PRO A 653 17.58 3.90 12.50
C PRO A 653 16.11 3.77 12.11
N LYS A 654 15.28 3.27 12.99
CA LYS A 654 13.84 3.07 12.82
C LYS A 654 13.04 3.49 14.05
N MET A 655 13.25 4.71 14.49
CA MET A 655 12.51 5.35 15.59
C MET A 655 11.40 6.25 15.03
N GLY A 656 10.42 6.57 15.86
CA GLY A 656 9.49 7.65 15.62
C GLY A 656 10.08 9.03 15.92
N PRO A 657 9.25 10.08 15.90
CA PRO A 657 9.69 11.45 16.20
C PRO A 657 10.38 11.55 17.54
N SER A 658 11.44 12.36 17.61
CA SER A 658 12.18 12.64 18.83
C SER A 658 11.87 14.04 19.33
N GLY A 659 11.62 14.19 20.61
CA GLY A 659 11.27 15.46 21.23
C GLY A 659 12.42 16.09 22.00
N ARG A 660 12.44 17.40 22.05
CA ARG A 660 13.34 18.16 22.92
C ARG A 660 12.66 19.42 23.42
N ARG A 661 13.11 19.87 24.57
CA ARG A 661 12.71 21.17 25.12
C ARG A 661 13.80 22.20 24.88
N LEU A 662 13.43 23.36 24.33
CA LEU A 662 14.37 24.48 24.24
C LEU A 662 14.49 25.16 25.59
N GLU A 663 15.73 25.42 25.99
CA GLU A 663 16.09 26.11 27.25
C GLU A 663 16.75 27.46 26.95
N GLY A 664 16.43 28.46 27.77
CA GLY A 664 17.03 29.77 27.67
C GLY A 664 16.37 30.69 26.61
N LYS A 665 17.15 31.68 26.15
CA LYS A 665 16.68 32.67 25.16
C LYS A 665 16.94 32.26 23.70
N ASN A 666 17.67 31.18 23.51
CA ASN A 666 17.94 30.70 22.14
C ASN A 666 16.72 29.94 21.62
N THR A 667 16.10 30.49 20.61
CA THR A 667 14.94 29.92 19.93
C THR A 667 15.28 29.40 18.51
N ASP A 668 16.56 29.14 18.24
CA ASP A 668 16.97 28.56 16.99
C ASP A 668 16.45 27.14 16.85
N ILE A 669 15.65 26.92 15.83
CA ILE A 669 15.03 25.63 15.53
C ILE A 669 15.71 25.06 14.31
N GLU A 670 16.32 23.91 14.51
CA GLU A 670 16.91 23.14 13.42
C GLU A 670 15.83 22.30 12.75
N VAL A 671 15.66 22.47 11.44
CA VAL A 671 14.80 21.65 10.58
C VAL A 671 15.71 20.77 9.71
N PRO A 672 15.72 19.44 9.92
CA PRO A 672 16.65 18.57 9.22
C PRO A 672 16.38 18.54 7.72
N PRO A 673 17.36 18.14 6.89
CA PRO A 673 17.19 18.01 5.46
C PRO A 673 15.97 17.16 5.12
N PHE A 674 15.09 17.62 4.23
CA PHE A 674 13.84 16.95 3.84
C PHE A 674 13.00 16.43 5.03
N GLY A 675 13.19 17.03 6.20
CA GLY A 675 12.56 16.59 7.43
C GLY A 675 11.38 17.45 7.86
N THR A 676 10.77 17.03 8.95
CA THR A 676 9.58 17.65 9.54
C THR A 676 9.83 17.99 10.99
N VAL A 677 9.42 19.19 11.39
CA VAL A 677 9.51 19.65 12.79
C VAL A 677 8.16 20.22 13.22
N VAL A 678 7.75 19.87 14.43
CA VAL A 678 6.62 20.54 15.11
C VAL A 678 7.14 21.29 16.33
N VAL A 679 6.89 22.59 16.36
CA VAL A 679 7.21 23.45 17.48
C VAL A 679 5.95 23.75 18.26
N ARG A 680 5.92 23.39 19.54
CA ARG A 680 4.78 23.62 20.43
C ARG A 680 5.15 24.61 21.50
N MET A 681 4.59 25.80 21.41
CA MET A 681 4.78 26.86 22.38
C MET A 681 3.70 26.80 23.45
N ASN A 682 4.10 26.75 24.69
CA ASN A 682 3.21 26.64 25.86
C ASN A 682 2.19 25.51 25.74
N PRO A 683 2.61 24.26 25.38
CA PRO A 683 1.68 23.14 25.28
C PRO A 683 1.02 22.86 26.65
N PRO A 684 -0.17 22.25 26.66
CA PRO A 684 -0.83 21.81 27.88
C PRO A 684 0.10 20.89 28.71
N THR A 685 0.13 21.06 30.04
CA THR A 685 1.07 20.34 30.92
C THR A 685 0.42 19.37 31.91
N LYS A 686 -0.91 19.18 31.80
CA LYS A 686 -1.64 18.30 32.71
C LYS A 686 -1.95 16.96 32.03
N ALA A 687 -1.05 15.99 32.16
CA ALA A 687 -1.33 14.62 31.78
C ALA A 687 -1.96 13.84 32.92
N ASN A 688 -3.10 13.22 32.67
CA ASN A 688 -3.73 12.26 33.56
C ASN A 688 -3.51 10.81 33.18
N ASN A 689 -2.91 10.56 32.00
CA ASN A 689 -2.59 9.23 31.46
C ASN A 689 -1.18 8.77 31.91
N ALA A 690 -0.93 7.49 31.77
CA ALA A 690 0.41 6.93 31.82
C ALA A 690 1.11 7.10 30.46
N PRO A 691 2.46 7.03 30.42
CA PRO A 691 3.19 6.99 29.16
C PRO A 691 2.78 5.80 28.27
N GLU A 692 2.88 5.97 26.97
CA GLU A 692 2.58 4.96 25.95
C GLU A 692 3.80 4.77 25.04
N ALA A 693 3.87 3.64 24.36
CA ALA A 693 4.87 3.40 23.33
C ALA A 693 4.26 3.66 21.95
N LEU A 694 4.80 4.62 21.23
CA LEU A 694 4.43 4.85 19.82
C LEU A 694 5.06 3.81 18.91
N ALA A 695 6.29 3.39 19.22
CA ALA A 695 6.99 2.36 18.48
C ALA A 695 7.94 1.59 19.41
N ILE A 696 8.01 0.28 19.25
CA ILE A 696 9.01 -0.59 19.85
C ILE A 696 9.51 -1.53 18.74
N ALA A 697 10.77 -1.43 18.40
CA ALA A 697 11.38 -2.23 17.36
C ALA A 697 12.65 -2.92 17.89
N LEU A 698 12.60 -4.25 17.98
CA LEU A 698 13.76 -5.07 18.28
C LEU A 698 14.30 -5.64 16.95
N GLU A 699 15.55 -5.27 16.60
CA GLU A 699 16.15 -5.63 15.30
C GLU A 699 16.22 -7.15 15.06
N LYS A 700 16.51 -7.91 16.10
CA LYS A 700 16.52 -9.37 16.06
C LYS A 700 15.74 -9.95 17.23
N LYS A 701 14.80 -10.81 16.97
CA LYS A 701 14.09 -11.58 18.01
C LYS A 701 14.85 -12.82 18.48
N VAL A 702 15.79 -13.30 17.68
CA VAL A 702 16.65 -14.45 18.00
C VAL A 702 18.10 -14.03 17.83
N MET A 703 18.90 -14.18 18.87
CA MET A 703 20.28 -13.72 18.91
C MET A 703 21.21 -14.83 19.42
N THR A 704 22.46 -14.75 19.03
CA THR A 704 23.53 -15.63 19.49
C THR A 704 24.73 -14.79 19.96
N ALA A 705 25.67 -15.40 20.65
CA ALA A 705 26.91 -14.73 21.04
C ALA A 705 27.59 -14.07 19.84
N GLY A 706 27.98 -12.83 19.98
CA GLY A 706 28.51 -11.97 18.91
C GLY A 706 27.47 -11.07 18.25
N ASP A 707 26.17 -11.31 18.47
CA ASP A 707 25.12 -10.36 18.07
C ASP A 707 25.02 -9.18 19.04
N THR A 708 24.23 -8.21 18.67
CA THR A 708 23.83 -7.11 19.54
C THR A 708 22.31 -7.15 19.71
N LEU A 709 21.84 -7.08 20.94
CA LEU A 709 20.47 -6.73 21.22
C LEU A 709 20.33 -5.26 20.88
N ASP A 710 19.52 -4.96 19.89
CA ASP A 710 19.42 -3.64 19.25
C ASP A 710 17.95 -3.21 19.29
N LEU A 711 17.62 -2.31 20.21
CA LEU A 711 16.26 -1.87 20.51
C LEU A 711 16.07 -0.40 20.19
N PHE A 712 15.16 -0.10 19.30
CA PHE A 712 14.64 1.24 19.03
C PHE A 712 13.29 1.44 19.71
N MET A 713 13.07 2.58 20.31
CA MET A 713 11.80 2.91 20.93
C MET A 713 11.48 4.39 20.81
N THR A 714 10.20 4.69 20.63
CA THR A 714 9.63 6.03 20.79
C THR A 714 8.50 5.95 21.79
N ALA A 715 8.62 6.74 22.83
CA ALA A 715 7.65 6.86 23.92
C ALA A 715 6.93 8.20 23.87
N VAL A 716 5.66 8.23 24.28
CA VAL A 716 4.83 9.44 24.28
C VAL A 716 4.02 9.55 25.57
N GLN A 717 3.84 10.79 26.03
CA GLN A 717 2.89 11.12 27.10
C GLN A 717 2.17 12.41 26.74
N ASP A 718 1.00 12.27 26.13
CA ASP A 718 0.20 13.41 25.71
C ASP A 718 -0.17 14.31 26.90
N GLY A 719 0.08 15.62 26.74
CA GLY A 719 -0.16 16.61 27.77
C GLY A 719 0.76 16.52 28.99
N GLY A 720 1.86 15.76 28.93
CA GLY A 720 2.83 15.60 30.02
C GLY A 720 4.26 15.59 29.51
N GLU A 721 5.17 15.18 30.37
CA GLU A 721 6.58 14.93 30.06
C GLU A 721 6.97 13.54 30.51
N LEU A 722 7.80 12.89 29.71
CA LEU A 722 8.48 11.66 30.11
C LEU A 722 9.58 11.95 31.15
N ALA A 723 9.85 11.00 32.01
CA ALA A 723 10.85 11.13 33.07
C ALA A 723 11.95 10.09 32.97
N SER A 724 11.65 8.88 32.56
CA SER A 724 12.63 7.81 32.33
C SER A 724 12.05 6.64 31.56
N ALA A 725 12.95 5.84 30.97
CA ALA A 725 12.69 4.49 30.54
C ALA A 725 13.73 3.55 31.16
N ASP A 726 13.24 2.53 31.85
CA ASP A 726 14.06 1.49 32.45
C ASP A 726 13.82 0.16 31.73
N ILE A 727 14.88 -0.45 31.23
CA ILE A 727 14.84 -1.73 30.53
C ILE A 727 15.46 -2.79 31.45
N GLN A 728 14.72 -3.85 31.70
CA GLN A 728 15.15 -4.96 32.55
C GLN A 728 15.09 -6.28 31.77
N ILE A 729 16.12 -7.10 31.94
CA ILE A 729 16.17 -8.47 31.48
C ILE A 729 16.54 -9.34 32.69
N ASP A 730 15.65 -10.22 33.06
CA ASP A 730 15.90 -11.15 34.15
C ASP A 730 16.92 -12.19 33.72
N LYS A 731 17.94 -12.38 34.53
CA LYS A 731 18.98 -13.40 34.31
C LYS A 731 19.72 -13.25 32.96
N TRP A 732 20.09 -12.01 32.60
CA TRP A 732 20.86 -11.78 31.34
C TRP A 732 22.13 -12.64 31.30
N GLU A 733 22.92 -12.58 32.33
CA GLU A 733 24.04 -13.51 32.59
C GLU A 733 23.76 -14.21 33.95
N LYS A 734 24.67 -14.11 34.90
CA LYS A 734 24.44 -14.57 36.29
C LYS A 734 23.60 -13.61 37.11
N LYS A 735 23.30 -12.42 36.58
CA LYS A 735 22.54 -11.35 37.24
C LYS A 735 21.52 -10.76 36.30
N ASN A 736 20.55 -10.07 36.83
CA ASN A 736 19.65 -9.24 36.07
C ASN A 736 20.41 -8.08 35.42
N LEU A 737 20.04 -7.75 34.21
CA LEU A 737 20.50 -6.55 33.51
C LEU A 737 19.45 -5.45 33.67
N THR A 738 19.89 -4.27 34.12
CA THR A 738 19.05 -3.08 34.11
C THR A 738 19.77 -1.98 33.36
N ILE A 739 19.06 -1.36 32.40
CA ILE A 739 19.55 -0.28 31.56
C ILE A 739 18.63 0.92 31.77
N HIS A 740 19.20 2.06 32.11
CA HIS A 740 18.49 3.33 32.08
C HIS A 740 18.70 3.94 30.71
N ALA A 741 17.64 3.97 29.90
CA ALA A 741 17.74 4.51 28.57
C ALA A 741 17.98 6.02 28.59
N THR A 742 18.73 6.50 27.62
CA THR A 742 18.97 7.92 27.39
C THR A 742 18.26 8.32 26.11
N PRO A 743 17.42 9.35 26.10
CA PRO A 743 16.78 9.81 24.89
C PRO A 743 17.78 10.46 23.93
N ASP A 744 17.40 10.65 22.69
CA ASP A 744 18.28 11.14 21.61
C ASP A 744 18.93 12.49 21.92
N ASP A 745 18.19 13.41 22.56
CA ASP A 745 18.72 14.72 22.99
C ASP A 745 19.48 14.68 24.33
N GLY A 746 19.56 13.50 24.94
CA GLY A 746 20.22 13.28 26.24
C GLY A 746 19.40 13.67 27.48
N LYS A 747 18.16 14.12 27.34
CA LYS A 747 17.34 14.63 28.42
C LYS A 747 15.89 14.17 28.35
N TRP A 748 15.36 13.63 29.45
CA TRP A 748 13.92 13.34 29.59
C TRP A 748 13.17 14.62 29.95
N ASN A 749 12.78 15.41 28.99
CA ASN A 749 12.18 16.73 29.19
C ASN A 749 11.04 17.09 28.21
N SER A 750 10.63 16.17 27.39
CA SER A 750 9.59 16.33 26.34
C SER A 750 8.44 15.35 26.54
N SER A 751 7.36 15.59 25.81
CA SER A 751 6.19 14.70 25.81
C SER A 751 6.31 13.54 24.80
N ILE A 752 7.31 13.57 23.93
CA ILE A 752 7.71 12.48 23.06
C ILE A 752 9.23 12.34 23.11
N GLU A 753 9.72 11.13 23.30
CA GLU A 753 11.15 10.84 23.40
C GLU A 753 11.46 9.56 22.65
N SER A 754 12.48 9.60 21.83
CA SER A 754 13.02 8.43 21.18
C SER A 754 14.37 8.05 21.75
N PHE A 755 14.66 6.77 21.80
CA PHE A 755 15.94 6.26 22.27
C PHE A 755 16.32 4.96 21.59
N HIS A 756 17.61 4.72 21.54
CA HIS A 756 18.23 3.54 20.96
C HIS A 756 19.13 2.87 22.00
N VAL A 757 18.93 1.57 22.20
CA VAL A 757 19.68 0.80 23.19
C VAL A 757 20.35 -0.38 22.54
N GLN A 758 21.63 -0.50 22.72
CA GLN A 758 22.46 -1.59 22.21
C GLN A 758 23.15 -2.34 23.33
N VAL A 759 23.00 -3.67 23.35
CA VAL A 759 23.63 -4.54 24.34
C VAL A 759 24.32 -5.69 23.62
N PRO A 760 25.66 -5.83 23.74
CA PRO A 760 26.37 -6.98 23.18
C PRO A 760 25.90 -8.29 23.79
N VAL A 761 25.60 -9.27 22.95
CA VAL A 761 25.29 -10.64 23.38
C VAL A 761 26.60 -11.40 23.50
N THR A 762 27.05 -11.64 24.73
CA THR A 762 28.28 -12.40 24.99
C THR A 762 27.97 -13.90 25.10
N ASP A 763 29.02 -14.72 25.11
CA ASP A 763 28.91 -16.17 25.36
C ASP A 763 28.40 -16.53 26.77
N LYS A 764 28.42 -15.55 27.68
CA LYS A 764 27.95 -15.69 29.08
C LYS A 764 26.46 -15.45 29.24
N VAL A 765 25.81 -14.90 28.22
CA VAL A 765 24.37 -14.64 28.27
C VAL A 765 23.61 -15.95 28.33
N ILE A 766 22.61 -16.01 29.21
CA ILE A 766 21.82 -17.23 29.41
C ILE A 766 20.99 -17.53 28.17
N LYS A 767 21.18 -18.75 27.65
CA LYS A 767 20.40 -19.25 26.52
C LYS A 767 18.95 -19.53 26.89
N GLY A 768 18.07 -19.44 25.92
CA GLY A 768 16.63 -19.73 26.03
C GLY A 768 15.77 -18.49 25.80
N ALA A 769 14.48 -18.67 26.03
CA ALA A 769 13.52 -17.58 25.95
C ALA A 769 13.81 -16.52 27.02
N GLN A 770 13.80 -15.30 26.62
CA GLN A 770 14.04 -14.10 27.42
C GLN A 770 12.92 -13.09 27.18
N GLU A 771 12.82 -12.10 28.07
CA GLU A 771 11.85 -11.03 27.97
C GLU A 771 12.49 -9.70 28.34
N LEU A 772 12.38 -8.69 27.47
CA LEU A 772 12.64 -7.30 27.82
C LEU A 772 11.41 -6.76 28.55
N LYS A 773 11.61 -6.24 29.74
CA LYS A 773 10.61 -5.44 30.47
C LYS A 773 10.99 -3.98 30.38
N ILE A 774 10.25 -3.21 29.59
CA ILE A 774 10.51 -1.79 29.37
C ILE A 774 9.49 -1.01 30.19
N THR A 775 9.95 -0.29 31.20
CA THR A 775 9.08 0.52 32.06
C THR A 775 9.28 2.00 31.76
N LEU A 776 8.29 2.62 31.16
CA LEU A 776 8.22 4.05 30.96
C LEU A 776 7.66 4.73 32.21
N THR A 777 8.24 5.85 32.59
CA THR A 777 7.76 6.66 33.72
C THR A 777 7.54 8.09 33.26
N GLY A 778 6.35 8.63 33.52
CA GLY A 778 6.05 10.05 33.32
C GLY A 778 6.43 10.93 34.51
N LYS A 779 6.57 12.24 34.30
CA LYS A 779 6.75 13.21 35.40
C LYS A 779 5.58 13.21 36.37
N ASN A 780 4.40 12.77 35.95
CA ASN A 780 3.23 12.54 36.82
C ASN A 780 3.34 11.28 37.68
N LYS A 781 4.49 10.58 37.64
CA LYS A 781 4.79 9.32 38.36
C LYS A 781 3.98 8.11 37.90
N LYS A 782 3.14 8.25 36.86
CA LYS A 782 2.47 7.08 36.27
C LYS A 782 3.44 6.28 35.43
N LYS A 783 3.22 4.97 35.37
CA LYS A 783 4.11 4.04 34.71
C LYS A 783 3.32 3.12 33.75
N THR A 784 3.97 2.72 32.69
CA THR A 784 3.53 1.64 31.82
C THR A 784 4.69 0.68 31.59
N THR A 785 4.42 -0.61 31.59
CA THR A 785 5.45 -1.63 31.34
C THR A 785 5.07 -2.44 30.12
N PHE A 786 5.98 -2.53 29.19
CA PHE A 786 5.89 -3.33 27.98
C PHE A 786 6.78 -4.54 28.09
N LYS A 787 6.36 -5.65 27.47
CA LYS A 787 7.09 -6.90 27.44
C LYS A 787 7.39 -7.25 26.00
N VAL A 788 8.66 -7.42 25.66
CA VAL A 788 9.12 -7.80 24.34
C VAL A 788 9.86 -9.13 24.42
N PRO A 789 9.26 -10.21 23.94
CA PRO A 789 9.90 -11.53 23.96
C PRO A 789 11.02 -11.61 22.92
N PHE A 790 12.10 -12.27 23.28
CA PHE A 790 13.20 -12.62 22.41
C PHE A 790 13.86 -13.92 22.87
N ARG A 791 14.78 -14.44 22.10
CA ARG A 791 15.49 -15.68 22.45
C ARG A 791 16.99 -15.56 22.23
N ILE A 792 17.75 -16.05 23.20
CA ILE A 792 19.19 -16.25 23.05
C ILE A 792 19.43 -17.72 22.74
N ARG A 793 20.08 -17.98 21.62
CA ARG A 793 20.50 -19.32 21.23
C ARG A 793 21.98 -19.55 21.47
N GLY A 794 22.37 -20.79 21.50
CA GLY A 794 23.76 -21.17 21.31
C GLY A 794 24.28 -20.71 19.96
N ALA A 795 25.61 -20.69 19.81
CA ALA A 795 26.21 -20.47 18.49
C ALA A 795 25.64 -21.50 17.50
N TYR A 796 25.16 -21.03 16.36
CA TYR A 796 24.72 -21.94 15.31
C TYR A 796 25.91 -22.69 14.81
N ARG A 797 25.88 -24.03 14.94
CA ARG A 797 26.92 -24.92 14.46
C ARG A 797 26.33 -25.91 13.48
N THR A 798 27.01 -26.13 12.40
CA THR A 798 26.67 -27.19 11.47
C THR A 798 26.80 -28.53 12.16
N THR A 799 25.77 -29.33 12.18
CA THR A 799 25.71 -30.61 12.88
C THR A 799 25.97 -31.80 11.95
N SER A 800 25.50 -31.69 10.72
CA SER A 800 25.64 -32.71 9.70
C SER A 800 25.52 -32.12 8.31
N VAL A 801 26.12 -32.78 7.33
CA VAL A 801 25.87 -32.51 5.92
C VAL A 801 24.51 -33.13 5.58
N MET A 802 23.61 -32.30 5.03
CA MET A 802 22.36 -32.80 4.51
C MET A 802 22.53 -33.20 3.04
N GLN A 803 23.21 -32.37 2.26
CA GLN A 803 23.49 -32.62 0.86
C GLN A 803 24.65 -31.74 0.36
N ASN A 804 25.59 -32.34 -0.40
CA ASN A 804 26.70 -31.64 -1.04
C ASN A 804 26.83 -31.95 -2.53
N PHE A 805 25.93 -32.78 -3.09
CA PHE A 805 25.89 -33.15 -4.51
C PHE A 805 27.17 -33.75 -5.11
N ASP A 806 28.22 -34.03 -4.31
CA ASP A 806 29.48 -34.59 -4.80
C ASP A 806 29.34 -35.98 -5.40
N ASN A 807 28.35 -36.74 -4.94
CA ASN A 807 28.05 -38.11 -5.39
C ASN A 807 26.89 -38.16 -6.41
N GLY A 808 26.52 -37.04 -6.99
CA GLY A 808 25.38 -36.93 -7.91
C GLY A 808 24.01 -36.99 -7.23
N LEU A 809 22.97 -37.31 -8.00
CA LEU A 809 21.60 -37.45 -7.50
C LEU A 809 21.29 -38.82 -6.94
N ASP A 810 22.08 -39.84 -7.20
CA ASP A 810 21.77 -41.24 -6.89
C ASP A 810 21.71 -41.56 -5.39
N ASN A 811 22.32 -40.71 -4.56
CA ASN A 811 22.29 -40.83 -3.10
C ASN A 811 21.41 -39.81 -2.40
N VAL A 812 20.51 -39.15 -3.14
CA VAL A 812 19.71 -38.06 -2.63
C VAL A 812 18.30 -38.54 -2.38
N SER A 813 17.84 -38.41 -1.16
CA SER A 813 16.43 -38.51 -0.81
C SER A 813 15.58 -37.33 -1.33
N TRP A 814 16.11 -36.53 -2.26
CA TRP A 814 15.55 -35.33 -2.80
C TRP A 814 15.28 -35.45 -4.28
N PHE A 815 14.02 -35.33 -4.64
CA PHE A 815 13.60 -35.28 -6.03
C PHE A 815 13.18 -33.85 -6.37
N PRO A 816 13.85 -33.17 -7.29
CA PRO A 816 13.32 -31.93 -7.81
C PRO A 816 12.02 -32.22 -8.55
N VAL A 817 10.94 -31.72 -8.09
CA VAL A 817 9.70 -31.68 -8.84
C VAL A 817 9.64 -30.34 -9.54
N VAL A 818 9.78 -30.37 -10.85
CA VAL A 818 9.65 -29.17 -11.68
C VAL A 818 8.16 -28.90 -11.84
N ASN A 819 7.69 -27.80 -11.28
CA ASN A 819 6.34 -27.33 -11.47
C ASN A 819 6.39 -26.13 -12.43
N GLY A 820 6.11 -26.38 -13.69
CA GLY A 820 6.02 -25.37 -14.71
C GLY A 820 4.59 -25.20 -15.14
N ASP A 821 3.82 -24.36 -14.46
CA ASP A 821 2.53 -23.95 -14.92
C ASP A 821 2.69 -22.82 -15.95
N ASN A 822 2.06 -22.99 -17.10
CA ASN A 822 1.89 -21.97 -18.12
C ASN A 822 3.19 -21.31 -18.63
N ALA A 823 3.88 -22.02 -19.51
CA ALA A 823 5.06 -21.51 -20.21
C ALA A 823 6.28 -21.17 -19.33
N THR A 824 6.39 -21.78 -18.17
CA THR A 824 7.59 -21.75 -17.35
C THR A 824 8.31 -23.09 -17.42
N SER A 825 9.63 -23.06 -17.32
CA SER A 825 10.44 -24.29 -17.27
C SER A 825 11.56 -24.16 -16.25
N MET A 826 11.95 -25.28 -15.66
CA MET A 826 13.12 -25.40 -14.84
C MET A 826 13.78 -26.74 -15.09
N ASP A 827 15.06 -26.69 -15.51
CA ASP A 827 15.90 -27.87 -15.64
C ASP A 827 16.76 -28.05 -14.40
N ALA A 828 17.01 -29.29 -14.01
CA ALA A 828 17.93 -29.63 -12.94
C ALA A 828 19.07 -30.48 -13.48
N LYS A 829 20.29 -30.05 -13.21
CA LYS A 829 21.49 -30.79 -13.60
C LYS A 829 22.56 -30.71 -12.53
N ILE A 830 23.29 -31.79 -12.35
CA ILE A 830 24.52 -31.79 -11.56
C ILE A 830 25.64 -31.25 -12.44
N ILE A 831 26.36 -30.29 -11.90
CA ILE A 831 27.56 -29.74 -12.49
C ILE A 831 28.74 -30.18 -11.64
N ASN A 832 29.70 -30.90 -12.26
CA ASN A 832 30.95 -31.21 -11.62
C ASN A 832 31.86 -29.97 -11.69
N GLY A 833 32.05 -29.33 -10.56
CA GLY A 833 32.88 -28.13 -10.44
C GLY A 833 34.28 -28.47 -9.98
N ASN A 834 35.20 -27.50 -10.11
CA ASN A 834 36.54 -27.62 -9.50
C ASN A 834 36.45 -27.30 -7.99
N PRO A 835 37.35 -27.85 -7.16
CA PRO A 835 37.44 -27.41 -5.78
C PRO A 835 37.45 -25.88 -5.64
N PRO A 836 36.74 -25.28 -4.68
CA PRO A 836 36.24 -25.89 -3.44
C PRO A 836 34.82 -26.47 -3.49
N LEU A 837 34.14 -26.44 -4.63
CA LEU A 837 32.70 -26.71 -4.69
C LEU A 837 32.39 -28.20 -4.98
N GLY A 838 33.30 -28.98 -5.60
CA GLY A 838 32.92 -30.34 -5.96
C GLY A 838 31.76 -30.40 -6.95
N GLY A 839 30.80 -31.31 -6.73
CA GLY A 839 29.56 -31.37 -7.44
C GLY A 839 28.56 -30.40 -6.85
N TYR A 840 27.72 -29.77 -7.68
CA TYR A 840 26.60 -28.94 -7.22
C TYR A 840 25.38 -29.09 -8.15
N ILE A 841 24.19 -28.84 -7.65
CA ILE A 841 22.99 -28.82 -8.49
C ILE A 841 22.77 -27.41 -9.07
N ARG A 842 22.38 -27.38 -10.34
CA ARG A 842 21.99 -26.15 -11.00
C ARG A 842 20.62 -26.30 -11.65
N HIS A 843 19.76 -25.35 -11.38
CA HIS A 843 18.46 -25.20 -11.98
C HIS A 843 18.49 -24.01 -12.94
N ASP A 844 18.50 -24.29 -14.23
CA ASP A 844 18.27 -23.28 -15.25
C ASP A 844 16.75 -23.07 -15.40
N PHE A 845 16.27 -21.84 -15.40
CA PHE A 845 14.85 -21.54 -15.48
C PHE A 845 14.53 -20.57 -16.61
N ILE A 846 13.31 -20.70 -17.11
CA ILE A 846 12.59 -19.72 -17.94
C ILE A 846 11.27 -19.49 -17.27
N VAL A 847 10.94 -18.24 -16.92
CA VAL A 847 9.64 -17.82 -16.39
C VAL A 847 9.03 -16.89 -17.41
N GLU A 848 7.87 -17.25 -17.91
CA GLU A 848 7.03 -16.37 -18.71
C GLU A 848 5.92 -15.79 -17.83
N GLN A 849 5.57 -14.54 -18.07
CA GLN A 849 4.49 -13.86 -17.35
C GLN A 849 3.27 -13.80 -18.27
N PRO A 850 2.33 -14.73 -18.15
CA PRO A 850 1.08 -14.61 -18.90
C PRO A 850 0.40 -13.30 -18.52
N PRO A 851 -0.16 -12.57 -19.48
CA PRO A 851 -0.81 -11.28 -19.22
C PRO A 851 -1.95 -11.35 -18.19
N GLU A 852 -2.56 -12.53 -18.04
CA GLU A 852 -3.69 -12.80 -17.14
C GLU A 852 -3.29 -13.02 -15.70
N LEU A 853 -2.03 -13.25 -15.39
CA LEU A 853 -1.58 -13.40 -14.01
C LEU A 853 -1.41 -12.02 -13.36
N GLY A 854 -2.23 -11.73 -12.39
CA GLY A 854 -2.14 -10.53 -11.56
C GLY A 854 -1.02 -10.55 -10.54
N TRP A 855 -0.32 -11.69 -10.38
CA TRP A 855 0.81 -11.89 -9.47
C TRP A 855 2.02 -12.43 -10.23
N PRO A 856 3.26 -12.22 -9.73
CA PRO A 856 4.46 -12.68 -10.41
C PRO A 856 4.46 -14.20 -10.60
N ASN A 857 4.54 -14.66 -11.85
CA ASN A 857 4.67 -16.07 -12.16
C ASN A 857 6.00 -16.62 -11.64
N TYR A 858 6.10 -17.92 -11.49
CA TYR A 858 7.29 -18.57 -10.98
C TYR A 858 7.63 -19.86 -11.69
N SER A 859 8.89 -20.26 -11.56
CA SER A 859 9.37 -21.60 -11.85
C SER A 859 10.10 -22.12 -10.61
N GLY A 860 9.87 -23.34 -10.21
CA GLY A 860 10.40 -23.87 -8.96
C GLY A 860 10.77 -25.34 -8.98
N ALA A 861 11.73 -25.69 -8.13
CA ALA A 861 12.14 -27.06 -7.85
C ALA A 861 11.85 -27.39 -6.38
N TYR A 862 11.14 -28.47 -6.16
CA TYR A 862 10.73 -28.95 -4.84
C TYR A 862 11.63 -30.10 -4.38
N TYR A 863 12.02 -30.06 -3.12
CA TYR A 863 12.91 -31.04 -2.50
C TYR A 863 12.24 -31.62 -1.26
N ALA A 864 11.97 -32.91 -1.24
CA ALA A 864 11.58 -33.59 -0.03
C ALA A 864 12.72 -33.55 0.99
N VAL A 865 12.43 -33.28 2.24
CA VAL A 865 13.45 -33.12 3.27
C VAL A 865 13.59 -34.40 4.11
N PRO A 866 14.81 -34.76 4.54
CA PRO A 866 15.03 -35.89 5.44
C PRO A 866 14.52 -35.59 6.87
N GLU A 867 14.28 -36.64 7.65
CA GLU A 867 13.76 -36.50 9.02
C GLU A 867 14.68 -35.70 9.96
N GLU A 868 15.98 -35.68 9.67
CA GLU A 868 16.96 -34.89 10.43
C GLU A 868 16.69 -33.39 10.40
N VAL A 869 16.09 -32.88 9.33
CA VAL A 869 15.69 -31.48 9.22
C VAL A 869 14.69 -31.10 10.31
N LYS A 870 13.79 -32.01 10.65
CA LYS A 870 12.78 -31.80 11.70
C LYS A 870 13.38 -31.63 13.10
N LYS A 871 14.61 -32.03 13.30
CA LYS A 871 15.37 -31.89 14.56
C LYS A 871 16.35 -30.74 14.53
N SER A 872 16.56 -30.14 13.37
CA SER A 872 17.48 -29.01 13.19
C SER A 872 16.82 -27.69 13.59
N VAL A 873 17.63 -26.68 13.84
CA VAL A 873 17.17 -25.30 14.09
C VAL A 873 17.21 -24.43 12.84
N GLY A 874 17.77 -24.98 11.76
CA GLY A 874 17.94 -24.28 10.49
C GLY A 874 18.89 -25.01 9.56
N ILE A 875 19.25 -24.35 8.46
CA ILE A 875 20.24 -24.82 7.50
C ILE A 875 21.25 -23.72 7.19
N VAL A 876 22.45 -24.17 6.80
CA VAL A 876 23.41 -23.33 6.07
C VAL A 876 23.57 -23.96 4.70
N PHE A 877 23.60 -23.12 3.66
CA PHE A 877 23.78 -23.61 2.30
C PHE A 877 24.55 -22.61 1.44
N ASP A 878 25.17 -23.12 0.40
CA ASP A 878 25.84 -22.31 -0.60
C ASP A 878 24.96 -22.18 -1.83
N TYR A 879 24.89 -20.99 -2.40
CA TYR A 879 24.12 -20.77 -3.62
C TYR A 879 24.73 -19.70 -4.52
N ALA A 880 24.38 -19.77 -5.79
CA ALA A 880 24.66 -18.73 -6.77
C ALA A 880 23.44 -18.54 -7.66
N THR A 881 23.06 -17.31 -7.91
CA THR A 881 21.84 -16.96 -8.66
C THR A 881 22.12 -15.94 -9.75
N THR A 882 21.38 -16.08 -10.85
CA THR A 882 21.27 -15.03 -11.88
C THR A 882 19.81 -14.86 -12.28
N HIS A 883 19.45 -13.66 -12.62
CA HIS A 883 18.15 -13.34 -13.20
C HIS A 883 18.32 -12.16 -14.16
N ASN A 884 17.86 -12.30 -15.40
CA ASN A 884 18.02 -11.26 -16.41
C ASN A 884 16.95 -10.14 -16.32
N ASN A 885 15.86 -10.36 -15.59
CA ASN A 885 14.90 -9.32 -15.30
C ASN A 885 15.32 -8.55 -14.04
N PRO A 886 15.43 -7.23 -14.07
CA PRO A 886 15.77 -6.43 -12.90
C PRO A 886 14.82 -6.60 -11.71
N LYS A 887 13.52 -6.86 -11.98
CA LYS A 887 12.51 -7.16 -10.97
C LYS A 887 12.53 -8.62 -10.51
N GLY A 888 13.22 -9.51 -11.25
CA GLY A 888 13.30 -10.93 -10.98
C GLY A 888 14.08 -11.24 -9.70
N TYR A 889 13.61 -12.20 -8.94
CA TYR A 889 14.26 -12.67 -7.71
C TYR A 889 14.11 -14.17 -7.53
N HIS A 890 14.91 -14.69 -6.62
CA HIS A 890 14.83 -16.07 -6.17
C HIS A 890 14.33 -16.14 -4.75
N GLU A 891 13.63 -17.20 -4.42
CA GLU A 891 13.16 -17.46 -3.07
C GLU A 891 13.36 -18.92 -2.69
N LEU A 892 13.53 -19.16 -1.40
CA LEU A 892 13.41 -20.48 -0.80
C LEU A 892 12.16 -20.49 0.06
N GLN A 893 11.20 -21.33 -0.31
CA GLN A 893 10.02 -21.60 0.48
C GLN A 893 10.19 -22.86 1.29
N ILE A 894 9.69 -22.86 2.50
CA ILE A 894 9.61 -24.03 3.38
C ILE A 894 8.15 -24.46 3.44
N MET A 895 7.87 -25.52 2.72
CA MET A 895 6.52 -26.08 2.69
C MET A 895 6.25 -26.88 3.97
N SER A 896 5.20 -26.52 4.68
CA SER A 896 4.85 -27.11 5.97
C SER A 896 3.44 -27.67 5.98
N SER A 897 3.23 -28.77 6.72
CA SER A 897 1.88 -29.28 6.95
C SER A 897 1.01 -28.40 7.85
N GLN A 898 1.57 -27.32 8.39
CA GLN A 898 0.80 -26.29 9.09
C GLN A 898 0.02 -25.37 8.14
N VAL A 899 0.49 -25.28 6.89
CA VAL A 899 -0.07 -24.40 5.87
C VAL A 899 -1.08 -25.17 5.04
N GLU A 900 -2.32 -24.67 4.96
CA GLU A 900 -3.41 -25.29 4.24
C GLU A 900 -3.81 -24.51 2.97
N ASP A 901 -3.30 -23.28 2.82
CA ASP A 901 -3.72 -22.30 1.82
C ASP A 901 -2.58 -21.81 0.92
N TYR A 902 -1.47 -22.53 0.90
CA TYR A 902 -0.26 -22.24 0.09
C TYR A 902 0.52 -20.97 0.48
N ASP A 903 0.12 -20.26 1.55
CA ASP A 903 0.89 -19.13 2.10
C ASP A 903 2.09 -19.65 2.90
N GLU A 904 3.05 -20.24 2.20
CA GLU A 904 4.17 -20.94 2.78
C GLU A 904 5.20 -20.01 3.44
N PHE A 905 5.96 -20.56 4.36
CA PHE A 905 7.10 -19.85 4.94
C PHE A 905 8.18 -19.65 3.89
N MET A 906 8.75 -18.46 3.79
CA MET A 906 9.69 -18.16 2.73
C MET A 906 10.79 -17.17 3.14
N ILE A 907 11.84 -17.15 2.34
CA ILE A 907 12.88 -16.13 2.35
C ILE A 907 13.30 -15.83 0.90
N ARG A 908 13.53 -14.56 0.61
CA ARG A 908 14.14 -14.16 -0.66
C ARG A 908 15.64 -14.33 -0.61
N LEU A 909 16.17 -14.96 -1.66
CA LEU A 909 17.60 -15.10 -1.86
C LEU A 909 18.14 -13.88 -2.61
N LYS A 910 19.36 -13.49 -2.29
CA LYS A 910 20.03 -12.39 -2.99
C LYS A 910 20.32 -12.78 -4.43
N ASN A 911 20.21 -11.82 -5.36
CA ASN A 911 20.77 -12.00 -6.69
C ASN A 911 22.30 -11.84 -6.60
N THR A 912 22.99 -12.96 -6.66
CA THR A 912 24.46 -13.02 -6.49
C THR A 912 25.23 -12.69 -7.76
N ARG A 913 24.53 -12.49 -8.88
CA ARG A 913 25.11 -12.29 -10.21
C ARG A 913 26.08 -13.42 -10.59
N GLY A 914 25.74 -14.65 -10.20
CA GLY A 914 26.56 -15.83 -10.45
C GLY A 914 27.71 -16.08 -9.46
N ASN A 915 27.87 -15.20 -8.47
CA ASN A 915 28.87 -15.43 -7.42
C ASN A 915 28.32 -16.36 -6.36
N TRP A 916 29.13 -17.30 -5.91
CA TRP A 916 28.77 -18.18 -4.81
C TRP A 916 28.79 -17.45 -3.49
N VAL A 917 27.76 -17.67 -2.70
CA VAL A 917 27.59 -17.10 -1.37
C VAL A 917 27.06 -18.16 -0.41
N ARG A 918 27.41 -18.05 0.86
CA ARG A 918 26.89 -18.90 1.93
C ARG A 918 25.85 -18.13 2.73
N ASP A 919 24.67 -18.71 2.90
CA ASP A 919 23.60 -18.14 3.71
C ASP A 919 23.19 -19.09 4.83
N THR A 920 22.56 -18.55 5.85
CA THR A 920 22.10 -19.26 7.05
C THR A 920 20.65 -18.98 7.28
N LEU A 921 19.83 -20.01 7.29
CA LEU A 921 18.40 -19.96 7.56
C LEU A 921 18.10 -20.56 8.90
N ILE A 922 17.34 -19.84 9.71
CA ILE A 922 16.88 -20.31 11.01
C ILE A 922 15.37 -20.42 10.97
N TRP A 923 14.81 -21.57 11.31
CA TRP A 923 13.39 -21.84 11.19
C TRP A 923 12.52 -20.84 11.96
N GLU A 924 12.97 -20.41 13.12
CA GLU A 924 12.26 -19.45 13.96
C GLU A 924 12.15 -18.05 13.33
N ASN A 925 13.01 -17.74 12.38
CA ASN A 925 13.00 -16.46 11.65
C ASN A 925 12.18 -16.53 10.37
N MET A 926 11.70 -17.70 9.98
CA MET A 926 10.89 -17.88 8.78
C MET A 926 9.50 -17.31 8.97
N LYS A 927 8.96 -16.71 7.95
CA LYS A 927 7.63 -16.08 7.95
C LYS A 927 6.91 -16.39 6.64
N GLN A 928 5.58 -16.40 6.72
CA GLN A 928 4.71 -16.54 5.56
C GLN A 928 4.71 -15.27 4.70
N GLU A 929 4.26 -15.36 3.47
CA GLU A 929 3.97 -14.18 2.62
C GLU A 929 2.85 -13.32 3.20
N GLY A 930 1.84 -13.94 3.79
CA GLY A 930 0.82 -13.28 4.59
C GLY A 930 -0.46 -12.96 3.86
N TRP A 931 -0.65 -13.55 2.70
CA TRP A 931 -1.92 -13.48 2.00
C TRP A 931 -2.92 -14.56 2.46
N GLY A 932 -2.44 -15.54 3.23
CA GLY A 932 -3.22 -16.65 3.78
C GLY A 932 -3.49 -16.54 5.28
N LYS A 933 -3.84 -17.69 5.86
CA LYS A 933 -4.04 -17.85 7.31
C LYS A 933 -2.69 -17.69 8.03
N THR A 934 -2.63 -16.77 8.97
CA THR A 934 -1.40 -16.53 9.72
C THR A 934 -1.05 -17.69 10.63
N ILE A 935 0.17 -18.17 10.50
CA ILE A 935 0.81 -19.14 11.39
C ILE A 935 1.94 -18.41 12.11
N PRO A 936 1.88 -18.25 13.43
CA PRO A 936 2.83 -17.40 14.17
C PRO A 936 4.29 -17.83 14.03
N GLN A 937 4.53 -19.15 13.90
CA GLN A 937 5.87 -19.69 13.84
C GLN A 937 5.90 -21.01 13.07
N LEU A 938 6.95 -21.20 12.28
CA LEU A 938 7.23 -22.48 11.66
C LEU A 938 7.62 -23.52 12.71
N ASP A 939 6.89 -24.64 12.74
CA ASP A 939 7.24 -25.83 13.50
C ASP A 939 8.14 -26.72 12.62
N PRO A 940 9.42 -26.90 12.94
CA PRO A 940 10.32 -27.72 12.13
C PRO A 940 9.84 -29.15 11.94
N THR A 941 9.09 -29.71 12.90
CA THR A 941 8.55 -31.08 12.81
C THR A 941 7.51 -31.23 11.72
N LYS A 942 6.99 -30.13 11.21
CA LYS A 942 5.95 -30.08 10.18
C LYS A 942 6.49 -29.76 8.78
N ILE A 943 7.79 -29.55 8.65
CA ILE A 943 8.42 -29.30 7.35
C ILE A 943 8.30 -30.54 6.46
N LYS A 944 7.82 -30.33 5.25
CA LYS A 944 7.66 -31.37 4.22
C LYS A 944 8.69 -31.27 3.13
N ASN A 945 8.79 -30.09 2.52
CA ASN A 945 9.62 -29.84 1.36
C ASN A 945 10.29 -28.47 1.44
N PHE A 946 11.41 -28.33 0.73
CA PHE A 946 11.93 -27.04 0.33
C PHE A 946 11.55 -26.77 -1.11
N ALA A 947 11.26 -25.51 -1.45
CA ALA A 947 10.99 -25.10 -2.80
C ALA A 947 11.88 -23.91 -3.16
N PHE A 948 12.82 -24.13 -4.07
CA PHE A 948 13.62 -23.06 -4.65
C PHE A 948 12.88 -22.53 -5.87
N ARG A 949 12.55 -21.25 -5.89
CA ARG A 949 11.74 -20.64 -6.94
C ARG A 949 12.45 -19.42 -7.54
N ALA A 950 12.22 -19.22 -8.83
CA ALA A 950 12.51 -17.96 -9.53
C ALA A 950 11.19 -17.26 -9.82
N ARG A 951 11.10 -15.99 -9.53
CA ARG A 951 9.89 -15.16 -9.69
C ARG A 951 10.10 -14.10 -10.75
N HIS A 952 8.99 -13.68 -11.37
CA HIS A 952 8.88 -12.77 -12.51
C HIS A 952 9.41 -13.34 -13.82
N SER A 953 8.89 -12.79 -14.92
CA SER A 953 9.32 -13.17 -16.26
C SER A 953 10.81 -12.96 -16.46
N GLY A 954 11.45 -13.91 -17.09
CA GLY A 954 12.87 -13.86 -17.36
C GLY A 954 13.51 -15.23 -17.39
N LYS A 955 14.84 -15.23 -17.50
CA LYS A 955 15.65 -16.43 -17.50
C LYS A 955 16.91 -16.25 -16.66
N GLY A 956 17.42 -17.35 -16.15
CA GLY A 956 18.62 -17.37 -15.34
C GLY A 956 18.82 -18.75 -14.75
N TYR A 957 19.49 -18.77 -13.61
CA TYR A 957 19.69 -20.02 -12.88
C TYR A 957 19.78 -19.79 -11.38
N ILE A 958 19.53 -20.85 -10.64
CA ILE A 958 19.92 -21.01 -9.24
C ILE A 958 20.79 -22.26 -9.13
N SER A 959 21.99 -22.09 -8.56
CA SER A 959 22.87 -23.19 -8.20
C SER A 959 22.92 -23.34 -6.69
N ILE A 960 22.91 -24.55 -6.19
CA ILE A 960 22.85 -24.86 -4.77
C ILE A 960 23.89 -25.94 -4.45
N ASP A 961 24.52 -25.77 -3.29
CA ASP A 961 25.53 -26.74 -2.80
C ASP A 961 25.61 -26.69 -1.27
N ASN A 962 26.29 -27.67 -0.71
CA ASN A 962 26.72 -27.72 0.69
C ASN A 962 25.61 -27.35 1.68
N ILE A 963 24.49 -28.06 1.65
CA ILE A 963 23.42 -27.87 2.60
C ILE A 963 23.77 -28.62 3.88
N TYR A 964 23.98 -27.85 4.96
CA TYR A 964 24.26 -28.39 6.29
C TYR A 964 23.09 -28.11 7.23
N LEU A 965 22.79 -29.05 8.08
CA LEU A 965 21.85 -28.85 9.18
C LEU A 965 22.51 -28.06 10.31
N LEU A 966 21.76 -27.22 10.95
CA LEU A 966 22.17 -26.44 12.11
C LEU A 966 21.58 -26.99 13.40
N GLY A 967 22.41 -27.01 14.42
CA GLY A 967 22.02 -27.28 15.80
C GLY A 967 22.61 -26.27 16.76
N GLU A 968 22.05 -26.17 17.94
CA GLU A 968 22.57 -25.31 19.00
C GLU A 968 23.76 -26.00 19.58
N ASP A 969 24.61 -26.45 19.68
CA ASP A 969 25.73 -27.15 20.35
C ASP A 969 26.38 -28.25 19.52
N GLY A 970 26.15 -28.27 18.21
CA GLY A 970 26.77 -29.22 17.30
C GLY A 970 28.27 -28.98 17.09
N LYS A 971 28.98 -29.98 16.53
CA LYS A 971 30.33 -29.79 16.04
C LYS A 971 30.27 -29.05 14.73
N GLU A 972 31.10 -28.01 14.59
CA GLU A 972 31.17 -27.26 13.35
C GLU A 972 31.77 -28.12 12.22
N VAL A 973 31.04 -28.22 11.12
CA VAL A 973 31.58 -28.80 9.88
C VAL A 973 32.45 -27.75 9.19
N PRO A 974 33.71 -28.02 8.85
CA PRO A 974 34.59 -27.03 8.24
C PRO A 974 34.02 -26.48 6.94
N MET A 975 34.16 -25.18 6.76
CA MET A 975 33.81 -24.55 5.49
C MET A 975 34.80 -24.88 4.38
N PRO A 976 34.34 -25.12 3.15
CA PRO A 976 35.23 -25.15 1.99
C PRO A 976 36.02 -23.83 1.87
N LYS A 977 37.31 -23.95 1.60
CA LYS A 977 38.18 -22.79 1.43
C LYS A 977 37.74 -22.02 0.18
N GLY A 978 37.60 -20.72 0.27
CA GLY A 978 37.37 -19.83 -0.87
C GLY A 978 35.99 -19.24 -1.03
N LEU A 979 35.00 -19.64 -0.21
CA LEU A 979 33.68 -19.02 -0.18
C LEU A 979 33.68 -17.73 0.64
N ARG A 980 33.09 -16.70 0.11
CA ARG A 980 32.87 -15.44 0.84
C ARG A 980 31.63 -15.56 1.73
N ARG A 981 31.76 -15.31 3.03
CA ARG A 981 30.60 -15.12 3.89
C ARG A 981 29.87 -13.85 3.48
N LEU A 982 28.55 -13.91 3.34
CA LEU A 982 27.73 -12.69 3.36
C LEU A 982 27.83 -12.07 4.75
N ARG A 983 28.33 -10.86 4.83
CA ARG A 983 28.35 -10.05 6.06
C ARG A 983 27.04 -9.31 6.21
#